data_e2cc08492cd9cbd53e5ed63095766da1
#
_entry.id   e2cc08492cd9cbd53e5ed63095766da1
#
_cell.length_a   1.000
_cell.length_b   1.000
_cell.length_c   1.000
_cell.angle_alpha   90.00
_cell.angle_beta   90.00
_cell.angle_gamma   90.00
#
_symmetry.space_group_name_H-M   'P 1'
#
loop_
_entity.id
_entity.type
_entity.pdbx_description
1 polymer ?
#
loop_
_entity_poly.entity_id
_entity_poly.type
_entity_poly.pdbx_seq_one_letter_code
_entity_poly.pdbx_strand_id
1 'polypeptide(L)'
;MTASAADERQVTAAKLTLANGDFITGQLLDSKQPHVIRWQGDGFVSPFEFTQRNVNSIQFPSAQDRPAPTGDYCFELVGGDLLFGKLIGLSEDTAELDLTLFGHTQLVRSNIRRIRRWGDTADLLYLGPNGLADWDTTSPANAWQDESGHLTTEGAGAFLHKDFKLPAQAAIEFEISWKHKPDFALALGVEASNLAFGGAKSFRFEVWQNHLVAMCETENDADVASVGRVEDGPGRVHAIAYLDQQQHRMVVTSPAGNKLADLQVTDGLNFTYPGIRMTNHRGEIRLERLRISRWNGDIPSHPQADTSRLHRADGSIVYGELKSYDGAAGQFVLAGEGGEMRVAAADMSSIVLPEKEFTGQGVRAVLRDGTRLSGHLAGVQDGKLLLAYAGTTVPFAIPSTELHSLLTLDAQPSNALPEGRSGQLELLNAKLTGVLTPGNDALDASCLVWQPKGSATASPLVPGVAGRIVYREPPPPRPIPKPTPGRRVNRVFLPAILDTFKNVPSASVPSIQNKRALHLRTGDTVPYELISINEKGVTFKTAVTDATFVPHDMMKALEMGNTNSLVPVDQVKQERLLTLPRMQRNNPPTHLIRSVNGDYLRARIESMDQEFLMVEVRLESKQLKRNHIAEIIWLHEDELGEKPSDLQQPSLAPTHVQAQRSNGTRLTFQPQECDGKQVAGTSELLGRCHVELTDVDVLLIGRQVNDAAAQLTYGRWRMQHAVDPKFVSADGATARPLGIESDMVGKPAPDFTLELLDGTSYRLSSHKGKIVVLDFWATWCGPCIQAMPQVDEVVHEFEDQDVELVAVNLQEAPDKIKSTLERLKLNPAVALDIDGVVAGRYAATAIPQTVIIDRDGNVARLFVGGGADFADQLRAALKGVVSGETSEDAESSFTPEP
;
A
#
# COMPACT_ATOMS: atom_id res chain seq x y z
N MET A 1 -4.50 12.32 -21.58
CA MET A 1 -3.30 12.93 -21.02
C MET A 1 -3.72 13.87 -19.90
N THR A 2 -3.83 13.36 -18.71
CA THR A 2 -3.76 14.11 -17.43
C THR A 2 -3.38 13.07 -16.38
N ALA A 3 -2.06 12.83 -16.25
CA ALA A 3 -1.50 12.04 -15.18
C ALA A 3 -1.69 12.80 -13.86
N SER A 4 -2.15 12.07 -12.87
CA SER A 4 -2.46 12.43 -11.51
C SER A 4 -1.29 13.16 -10.83
N ALA A 5 -1.50 14.43 -10.48
CA ALA A 5 -0.63 15.24 -9.61
C ALA A 5 -0.84 14.90 -8.12
N ALA A 6 -0.68 13.62 -7.75
CA ALA A 6 -0.93 13.16 -6.38
C ALA A 6 0.29 12.52 -5.70
N ASP A 7 1.47 12.45 -6.33
CA ASP A 7 2.60 11.68 -5.79
C ASP A 7 3.93 12.45 -5.65
N GLU A 8 3.90 13.78 -5.69
CA GLU A 8 5.07 14.62 -5.36
C GLU A 8 4.80 15.48 -4.12
N ARG A 9 4.41 14.90 -3.00
CA ARG A 9 4.61 15.54 -1.70
C ARG A 9 6.01 15.17 -1.21
N GLN A 10 7.00 15.98 -1.59
CA GLN A 10 8.29 16.03 -0.91
C GLN A 10 8.06 15.92 0.60
N VAL A 11 8.73 14.97 1.25
CA VAL A 11 8.77 14.84 2.71
C VAL A 11 9.43 16.10 3.27
N THR A 12 8.64 17.09 3.63
CA THR A 12 9.11 18.39 4.16
C THR A 12 9.28 18.36 5.69
N ALA A 13 8.83 17.29 6.36
CA ALA A 13 8.91 17.12 7.80
C ALA A 13 9.90 16.01 8.19
N ALA A 14 10.58 16.18 9.33
CA ALA A 14 11.43 15.13 9.88
C ALA A 14 10.58 13.97 10.42
N LYS A 15 11.15 12.73 10.42
CA LYS A 15 10.51 11.52 10.91
C LYS A 15 11.26 11.00 12.13
N LEU A 16 10.57 10.91 13.27
CA LEU A 16 11.06 10.26 14.46
C LEU A 16 10.53 8.81 14.50
N THR A 17 11.43 7.85 14.72
CA THR A 17 11.11 6.43 14.88
C THR A 17 11.47 6.01 16.29
N LEU A 18 10.52 5.42 17.03
CA LEU A 18 10.71 4.90 18.36
C LEU A 18 11.36 3.51 18.34
N ALA A 19 11.95 3.11 19.47
CA ALA A 19 12.62 1.82 19.61
C ALA A 19 11.67 0.60 19.52
N ASN A 20 10.35 0.80 19.63
CA ASN A 20 9.32 -0.23 19.41
C ASN A 20 8.83 -0.32 17.93
N GLY A 21 9.39 0.50 17.04
CA GLY A 21 9.00 0.57 15.64
C GLY A 21 7.89 1.57 15.30
N ASP A 22 7.29 2.22 16.29
CA ASP A 22 6.35 3.31 16.07
C ASP A 22 7.05 4.53 15.46
N PHE A 23 6.29 5.36 14.73
CA PHE A 23 6.85 6.55 14.12
C PHE A 23 5.89 7.74 14.14
N ILE A 24 6.46 8.94 14.02
CA ILE A 24 5.72 10.20 13.91
C ILE A 24 6.53 11.23 13.13
N THR A 25 5.90 11.90 12.16
CA THR A 25 6.51 13.06 11.49
C THR A 25 6.33 14.32 12.34
N GLY A 26 7.22 15.30 12.14
CA GLY A 26 7.17 16.55 12.93
C GLY A 26 8.49 17.29 12.94
N GLN A 27 8.76 17.96 14.09
CA GLN A 27 9.92 18.82 14.27
C GLN A 27 10.60 18.57 15.62
N LEU A 28 11.94 18.56 15.61
CA LEU A 28 12.75 18.55 16.82
C LEU A 28 12.73 19.96 17.45
N LEU A 29 12.37 20.03 18.72
CA LEU A 29 12.31 21.28 19.48
C LEU A 29 13.45 21.40 20.48
N ASP A 30 13.72 22.63 20.90
CA ASP A 30 14.68 22.93 21.94
C ASP A 30 14.34 22.17 23.25
N SER A 31 15.38 21.56 23.85
CA SER A 31 15.33 20.85 25.13
C SER A 31 16.59 21.16 25.92
N LYS A 32 16.41 21.75 27.09
CA LYS A 32 17.54 22.03 28.05
C LYS A 32 17.91 20.83 28.92
N GLN A 33 17.11 19.75 28.84
CA GLN A 33 17.34 18.55 29.63
C GLN A 33 18.24 17.59 28.85
N PRO A 34 19.35 17.12 29.38
CA PRO A 34 20.16 16.07 28.77
C PRO A 34 19.34 14.79 28.56
N HIS A 35 19.63 14.07 27.49
CA HIS A 35 18.98 12.80 27.13
C HIS A 35 17.45 12.87 26.88
N VAL A 36 16.89 14.09 26.69
CA VAL A 36 15.47 14.28 26.36
C VAL A 36 15.32 14.86 24.94
N ILE A 37 14.56 14.16 24.14
CA ILE A 37 14.15 14.57 22.79
C ILE A 37 12.74 15.13 22.90
N ARG A 38 12.60 16.44 22.62
CA ARG A 38 11.32 17.13 22.61
C ARG A 38 10.84 17.25 21.16
N TRP A 39 9.66 16.67 20.86
CA TRP A 39 9.17 16.48 19.51
C TRP A 39 7.78 17.06 19.31
N GLN A 40 7.62 18.02 18.39
CA GLN A 40 6.32 18.49 17.95
C GLN A 40 5.84 17.59 16.81
N GLY A 41 4.89 16.72 17.11
CA GLY A 41 4.32 15.81 16.11
C GLY A 41 3.23 16.48 15.26
N ASP A 42 3.18 16.13 13.98
CA ASP A 42 2.09 16.53 13.11
C ASP A 42 0.78 15.88 13.57
N GLY A 43 -0.29 16.68 13.68
CA GLY A 43 -1.59 16.21 14.20
C GLY A 43 -1.76 16.32 15.72
N PHE A 44 -0.79 16.89 16.46
CA PHE A 44 -0.82 17.07 17.89
C PHE A 44 -0.64 18.52 18.31
N VAL A 45 -1.36 18.95 19.36
CA VAL A 45 -1.34 20.35 19.83
C VAL A 45 -0.06 20.65 20.62
N SER A 46 0.39 19.72 21.46
CA SER A 46 1.54 19.89 22.35
C SER A 46 2.66 18.92 22.01
N PRO A 47 3.93 19.30 22.27
CA PRO A 47 5.06 18.41 22.01
C PRO A 47 5.13 17.22 22.96
N PHE A 48 5.65 16.11 22.44
CA PHE A 48 6.02 14.94 23.23
C PHE A 48 7.45 15.07 23.75
N GLU A 49 7.71 14.45 24.91
CA GLU A 49 9.03 14.33 25.50
C GLU A 49 9.41 12.86 25.64
N PHE A 50 10.38 12.45 24.83
CA PHE A 50 10.92 11.09 24.84
C PHE A 50 12.31 11.07 25.47
N THR A 51 12.61 10.04 26.26
CA THR A 51 14.01 9.80 26.62
C THR A 51 14.77 9.33 25.38
N GLN A 52 16.03 9.72 25.25
CA GLN A 52 16.89 9.35 24.13
C GLN A 52 16.83 7.85 23.82
N ARG A 53 16.89 6.97 24.84
CA ARG A 53 16.84 5.51 24.66
C ARG A 53 15.55 4.97 24.05
N ASN A 54 14.44 5.70 24.20
CA ASN A 54 13.16 5.29 23.62
C ASN A 54 13.05 5.64 22.12
N VAL A 55 13.95 6.48 21.62
CA VAL A 55 14.00 6.88 20.21
C VAL A 55 15.06 6.05 19.49
N ASN A 56 14.68 5.36 18.44
CA ASN A 56 15.60 4.62 17.60
C ASN A 56 16.39 5.56 16.68
N SER A 57 15.64 6.43 15.97
CA SER A 57 16.24 7.37 15.03
C SER A 57 15.37 8.58 14.75
N ILE A 58 16.01 9.66 14.28
CA ILE A 58 15.35 10.81 13.68
C ILE A 58 15.96 11.00 12.29
N GLN A 59 15.12 10.97 11.24
CA GLN A 59 15.49 11.33 9.88
C GLN A 59 15.05 12.75 9.57
N PHE A 60 15.98 13.58 9.08
CA PHE A 60 15.70 14.95 8.70
C PHE A 60 15.41 15.04 7.18
N PRO A 61 14.63 16.02 6.71
CA PRO A 61 14.31 16.17 5.31
C PRO A 61 15.57 16.28 4.44
N SER A 62 15.62 15.50 3.37
CA SER A 62 16.76 15.52 2.42
C SER A 62 16.71 16.80 1.58
N ALA A 63 17.75 17.60 1.58
CA ALA A 63 17.95 18.60 0.52
C ALA A 63 18.42 17.87 -0.75
N GLN A 64 18.07 18.37 -1.93
CA GLN A 64 18.46 17.74 -3.20
C GLN A 64 19.98 17.69 -3.41
N ASP A 65 20.73 18.63 -2.83
CA ASP A 65 22.19 18.68 -2.91
C ASP A 65 22.84 18.32 -1.57
N ARG A 66 23.70 17.30 -1.58
CA ARG A 66 24.58 16.97 -0.47
C ARG A 66 25.92 17.65 -0.71
N PRO A 67 26.37 18.56 0.17
CA PRO A 67 27.67 19.16 0.02
C PRO A 67 28.76 18.08 0.16
N ALA A 68 29.77 18.14 -0.69
CA ALA A 68 30.93 17.28 -0.52
C ALA A 68 31.69 17.71 0.75
N PRO A 69 32.25 16.73 1.51
CA PRO A 69 33.08 17.07 2.66
C PRO A 69 34.28 17.93 2.24
N THR A 70 34.61 18.93 3.01
CA THR A 70 35.70 19.87 2.76
C THR A 70 36.86 19.68 3.76
N GLY A 71 38.07 19.87 3.32
CA GLY A 71 39.26 19.74 4.13
C GLY A 71 40.35 18.92 3.46
N ASP A 72 41.55 18.92 4.03
CA ASP A 72 42.71 18.21 3.49
C ASP A 72 42.78 16.76 3.99
N TYR A 73 42.05 16.46 5.07
CA TYR A 73 42.07 15.15 5.74
C TYR A 73 40.69 14.67 6.15
N CYS A 74 40.52 13.36 6.12
CA CYS A 74 39.43 12.63 6.77
C CYS A 74 40.02 11.93 8.02
N PHE A 75 39.44 12.21 9.18
CA PHE A 75 39.75 11.61 10.46
C PHE A 75 38.73 10.55 10.81
N GLU A 76 39.14 9.29 10.78
CA GLU A 76 38.33 8.17 11.23
C GLU A 76 38.58 7.99 12.74
N LEU A 77 37.56 8.14 13.55
CA LEU A 77 37.66 8.05 14.99
C LEU A 77 37.27 6.64 15.48
N VAL A 78 37.56 6.37 16.73
CA VAL A 78 37.13 5.16 17.43
C VAL A 78 35.58 5.07 17.35
N GLY A 79 35.06 3.87 17.05
CA GLY A 79 33.60 3.68 16.85
C GLY A 79 33.09 3.96 15.43
N GLY A 80 33.97 4.39 14.51
CA GLY A 80 33.63 4.63 13.09
C GLY A 80 33.07 6.03 12.82
N ASP A 81 33.25 6.98 13.71
CA ASP A 81 32.96 8.38 13.48
C ASP A 81 33.94 8.98 12.45
N LEU A 82 33.50 10.03 11.77
CA LEU A 82 34.23 10.65 10.67
C LEU A 82 34.18 12.17 10.80
N LEU A 83 35.36 12.80 10.73
CA LEU A 83 35.50 14.25 10.66
C LEU A 83 36.30 14.63 9.43
N PHE A 84 35.96 15.77 8.85
CA PHE A 84 36.69 16.34 7.70
C PHE A 84 37.20 17.73 8.05
N GLY A 85 38.43 18.02 7.67
CA GLY A 85 39.06 19.30 7.99
C GLY A 85 40.55 19.32 7.75
N LYS A 86 41.27 20.27 8.35
CA LYS A 86 42.69 20.43 8.31
C LYS A 86 43.35 19.96 9.61
N LEU A 87 44.46 19.30 9.52
CA LEU A 87 45.30 18.98 10.67
C LEU A 87 46.27 20.20 10.91
N ILE A 88 46.10 20.87 12.05
CA ILE A 88 46.91 22.03 12.43
C ILE A 88 48.15 21.58 13.19
N GLY A 89 47.94 20.66 14.16
CA GLY A 89 49.01 20.14 14.96
C GLY A 89 48.64 18.77 15.55
N LEU A 90 49.66 17.97 15.87
CA LEU A 90 49.48 16.70 16.55
C LEU A 90 50.64 16.48 17.53
N SER A 91 50.29 16.21 18.77
CA SER A 91 51.18 15.84 19.85
C SER A 91 51.01 14.37 20.26
N GLU A 92 51.64 13.93 21.33
CA GLU A 92 51.42 12.61 21.91
C GLU A 92 50.02 12.42 22.45
N ASP A 93 49.38 13.44 23.00
CA ASP A 93 48.11 13.36 23.69
C ASP A 93 46.94 13.98 22.89
N THR A 94 47.23 14.96 22.05
CA THR A 94 46.20 15.79 21.42
C THR A 94 46.41 15.96 19.92
N ALA A 95 45.31 16.12 19.21
CA ALA A 95 45.25 16.57 17.80
C ALA A 95 44.49 17.88 17.71
N GLU A 96 45.09 18.88 17.08
CA GLU A 96 44.47 20.17 16.78
C GLU A 96 43.98 20.18 15.35
N LEU A 97 42.69 20.35 15.18
CA LEU A 97 41.97 20.31 13.90
C LEU A 97 41.30 21.63 13.63
N ASP A 98 41.24 22.02 12.36
CA ASP A 98 40.33 23.08 11.89
C ASP A 98 39.23 22.45 11.05
N LEU A 99 38.06 22.31 11.64
CA LEU A 99 36.91 21.63 11.08
C LEU A 99 35.93 22.66 10.48
N THR A 100 35.47 22.44 9.27
CA THR A 100 34.63 23.40 8.52
C THR A 100 33.37 23.85 9.28
N LEU A 101 32.69 22.92 9.96
CA LEU A 101 31.45 23.22 10.71
C LEU A 101 31.70 23.62 12.17
N PHE A 102 32.84 23.22 12.77
CA PHE A 102 33.10 23.34 14.20
C PHE A 102 34.27 24.27 14.51
N GLY A 103 35.01 24.73 13.50
CA GLY A 103 36.19 25.57 13.65
C GLY A 103 37.35 24.83 14.33
N HIS A 104 38.18 25.60 15.05
CA HIS A 104 39.31 25.06 15.78
C HIS A 104 38.86 24.13 16.89
N THR A 105 39.26 22.85 16.78
CA THR A 105 38.83 21.78 17.68
C THR A 105 40.01 20.97 18.14
N GLN A 106 40.13 20.74 19.44
CA GLN A 106 41.15 19.88 20.04
C GLN A 106 40.54 18.53 20.41
N LEU A 107 41.12 17.45 19.89
CA LEU A 107 40.68 16.07 20.19
C LEU A 107 41.77 15.35 20.97
N VAL A 108 41.37 14.45 21.84
CA VAL A 108 42.26 13.46 22.44
C VAL A 108 42.74 12.53 21.32
N ARG A 109 44.04 12.45 21.13
CA ARG A 109 44.67 11.69 20.04
C ARG A 109 44.30 10.21 20.00
N SER A 110 44.17 9.58 21.19
CA SER A 110 43.81 8.16 21.28
C SER A 110 42.41 7.83 20.75
N ASN A 111 41.61 8.85 20.44
CA ASN A 111 40.32 8.68 19.79
C ASN A 111 40.42 8.65 18.25
N ILE A 112 41.57 8.98 17.68
CA ILE A 112 41.81 8.91 16.24
C ILE A 112 42.34 7.52 15.92
N ARG A 113 41.65 6.80 15.03
CA ARG A 113 42.03 5.48 14.52
C ARG A 113 42.82 5.59 13.23
N ARG A 114 42.44 6.55 12.36
CA ARG A 114 43.05 6.72 11.05
C ARG A 114 42.98 8.17 10.61
N ILE A 115 44.06 8.65 10.00
CA ILE A 115 44.13 9.93 9.31
C ILE A 115 44.34 9.64 7.85
N ARG A 116 43.51 10.16 6.97
CA ARG A 116 43.63 9.97 5.51
C ARG A 116 43.65 11.31 4.81
N ARG A 117 44.40 11.39 3.75
CA ARG A 117 44.32 12.53 2.86
C ARG A 117 42.95 12.57 2.16
N TRP A 118 42.40 13.76 2.05
CA TRP A 118 41.09 14.03 1.44
C TRP A 118 41.24 15.08 0.34
N GLY A 119 40.37 15.07 -0.73
CA GLY A 119 40.36 16.01 -1.83
C GLY A 119 40.59 15.37 -3.19
N ASP A 120 40.76 16.17 -4.25
CA ASP A 120 40.86 15.71 -5.65
C ASP A 120 41.99 14.73 -5.96
N THR A 121 43.00 14.61 -5.08
CA THR A 121 44.12 13.65 -5.18
C THR A 121 43.90 12.41 -4.30
N ALA A 122 42.77 12.29 -3.62
CA ALA A 122 42.54 11.17 -2.72
C ALA A 122 42.17 9.90 -3.49
N ASP A 123 42.68 8.77 -3.04
CA ASP A 123 42.32 7.44 -3.54
C ASP A 123 40.89 7.04 -3.22
N LEU A 124 40.17 7.76 -2.35
CA LEU A 124 38.82 7.47 -1.91
C LEU A 124 37.82 7.98 -2.93
N LEU A 125 37.03 7.05 -3.50
CA LEU A 125 36.01 7.35 -4.50
C LEU A 125 34.61 7.45 -3.89
N TYR A 126 34.30 6.65 -2.85
CA TYR A 126 33.00 6.62 -2.20
C TYR A 126 33.12 6.19 -0.74
N LEU A 127 32.29 6.81 0.10
CA LEU A 127 32.12 6.45 1.51
C LEU A 127 30.63 6.52 1.86
N GLY A 128 30.04 5.38 2.16
CA GLY A 128 28.61 5.25 2.43
C GLY A 128 28.24 3.97 3.16
N PRO A 129 26.97 3.52 3.08
CA PRO A 129 25.87 4.12 2.30
C PRO A 129 25.43 5.48 2.86
N ASN A 130 24.95 6.38 1.97
CA ASN A 130 24.50 7.72 2.32
C ASN A 130 22.98 7.87 2.18
N GLY A 131 22.24 6.79 2.35
CA GLY A 131 20.80 6.73 2.18
C GLY A 131 20.36 6.16 0.84
N LEU A 132 19.06 5.85 0.75
CA LEU A 132 18.46 5.13 -0.37
C LEU A 132 18.36 5.97 -1.66
N ALA A 133 18.25 7.29 -1.53
CA ALA A 133 18.10 8.20 -2.68
C ALA A 133 19.25 8.14 -3.69
N ASP A 134 20.41 7.67 -3.26
CA ASP A 134 21.59 7.53 -4.10
C ASP A 134 21.64 6.23 -4.91
N TRP A 135 20.68 5.34 -4.75
CA TRP A 135 20.67 4.00 -5.33
C TRP A 135 19.51 3.77 -6.27
N ASP A 136 19.77 3.05 -7.36
CA ASP A 136 18.70 2.59 -8.25
C ASP A 136 18.04 1.35 -7.66
N THR A 137 16.72 1.41 -7.48
CA THR A 137 15.91 0.30 -6.99
C THR A 137 14.78 0.04 -7.98
N THR A 138 14.72 -1.16 -8.57
CA THR A 138 13.60 -1.58 -9.42
C THR A 138 12.68 -2.59 -8.73
N SER A 139 12.87 -2.77 -7.45
CA SER A 139 12.04 -3.64 -6.61
C SER A 139 10.66 -3.03 -6.34
N PRO A 140 9.69 -3.84 -5.85
CA PRO A 140 8.41 -3.31 -5.39
C PRO A 140 8.64 -2.10 -4.48
N ALA A 141 7.83 -1.07 -4.63
CA ALA A 141 7.96 0.17 -3.86
C ALA A 141 8.17 -0.15 -2.36
N ASN A 142 9.22 0.43 -1.76
CA ASN A 142 9.60 0.27 -0.35
C ASN A 142 10.24 -1.07 0.07
N ALA A 143 10.80 -1.86 -0.83
CA ALA A 143 11.51 -3.08 -0.46
C ALA A 143 12.79 -2.81 0.34
N TRP A 144 13.50 -1.72 0.06
CA TRP A 144 14.63 -1.23 0.84
C TRP A 144 14.24 -0.01 1.66
N GLN A 145 14.77 0.11 2.86
CA GLN A 145 14.53 1.21 3.79
C GLN A 145 15.86 1.85 4.19
N ASP A 146 15.85 3.17 4.35
CA ASP A 146 16.96 3.92 4.92
C ASP A 146 16.74 4.02 6.44
N GLU A 147 17.54 3.30 7.20
CA GLU A 147 17.56 3.37 8.65
C GLU A 147 18.82 4.10 9.10
N SER A 148 18.71 5.43 9.23
CA SER A 148 19.80 6.28 9.74
C SER A 148 21.08 6.23 8.91
N GLY A 149 20.95 6.20 7.60
CA GLY A 149 22.09 6.13 6.68
C GLY A 149 22.59 4.73 6.41
N HIS A 150 21.95 3.70 6.99
CA HIS A 150 22.17 2.29 6.63
C HIS A 150 21.00 1.81 5.78
N LEU A 151 21.26 0.91 4.85
CA LEU A 151 20.24 0.39 3.95
C LEU A 151 19.81 -1.00 4.40
N THR A 152 18.52 -1.17 4.74
CA THR A 152 17.97 -2.42 5.25
C THR A 152 16.87 -2.94 4.35
N THR A 153 16.72 -4.26 4.28
CA THR A 153 15.61 -4.93 3.60
C THR A 153 15.29 -6.29 4.22
N GLU A 154 14.01 -6.64 4.24
CA GLU A 154 13.49 -7.98 4.47
C GLU A 154 12.87 -8.57 3.19
N GLY A 155 12.80 -7.78 2.13
CA GLY A 155 12.15 -8.13 0.87
C GLY A 155 12.93 -9.18 0.08
N ALA A 156 12.37 -10.35 -0.14
CA ALA A 156 12.95 -11.37 -1.02
C ALA A 156 12.95 -10.90 -2.48
N GLY A 157 14.10 -11.00 -3.15
CA GLY A 157 14.31 -10.51 -4.51
C GLY A 157 14.57 -9.00 -4.62
N ALA A 158 14.60 -8.28 -3.49
CA ALA A 158 14.91 -6.86 -3.46
C ALA A 158 16.39 -6.63 -3.84
N PHE A 159 16.68 -5.65 -4.70
CA PHE A 159 18.04 -5.29 -5.03
C PHE A 159 18.28 -3.78 -5.02
N LEU A 160 19.56 -3.43 -4.78
CA LEU A 160 20.13 -2.10 -4.92
C LEU A 160 21.18 -2.15 -6.02
N HIS A 161 21.23 -1.15 -6.86
CA HIS A 161 22.32 -0.95 -7.83
C HIS A 161 22.78 0.50 -7.79
N LYS A 162 24.08 0.72 -7.96
CA LYS A 162 24.65 2.06 -8.17
C LYS A 162 25.87 2.00 -9.05
N ASP A 163 25.95 2.93 -10.00
CA ASP A 163 27.15 3.21 -10.78
C ASP A 163 28.10 4.09 -9.94
N PHE A 164 29.20 3.50 -9.49
CA PHE A 164 30.25 4.19 -8.72
C PHE A 164 31.39 4.67 -9.59
N LYS A 165 31.32 4.46 -10.92
CA LYS A 165 32.45 4.68 -11.83
C LYS A 165 33.73 3.94 -11.38
N LEU A 166 33.54 2.67 -10.98
CA LEU A 166 34.65 1.83 -10.50
C LEU A 166 35.77 1.82 -11.52
N PRO A 167 37.03 2.13 -11.12
CA PRO A 167 38.21 1.96 -11.98
C PRO A 167 38.51 0.48 -12.20
N ALA A 168 39.38 0.18 -13.15
CA ALA A 168 39.86 -1.18 -13.41
C ALA A 168 40.42 -1.84 -12.15
N GLN A 169 41.13 -1.07 -11.32
CA GLN A 169 41.65 -1.49 -10.04
C GLN A 169 41.03 -0.70 -8.90
N ALA A 170 40.30 -1.40 -7.99
CA ALA A 170 39.60 -0.81 -6.87
C ALA A 170 39.73 -1.63 -5.59
N ALA A 171 39.80 -0.96 -4.45
CA ALA A 171 39.61 -1.59 -3.14
C ALA A 171 38.23 -1.25 -2.60
N ILE A 172 37.46 -2.28 -2.31
CA ILE A 172 36.05 -2.18 -1.90
C ILE A 172 35.90 -2.80 -0.51
N GLU A 173 35.72 -1.96 0.50
CA GLU A 173 35.50 -2.38 1.88
C GLU A 173 33.98 -2.34 2.12
N PHE A 174 33.40 -3.43 2.62
CA PHE A 174 32.00 -3.52 2.94
C PHE A 174 31.75 -4.18 4.29
N GLU A 175 30.69 -3.76 4.96
CA GLU A 175 30.20 -4.36 6.20
C GLU A 175 28.69 -4.58 6.06
N ILE A 176 28.26 -5.84 6.23
CA ILE A 176 26.86 -6.26 6.15
C ILE A 176 26.52 -6.99 7.43
N SER A 177 25.40 -6.63 8.06
CA SER A 177 24.87 -7.28 9.26
C SER A 177 23.49 -7.89 9.02
N TRP A 178 23.07 -8.79 9.91
CA TRP A 178 21.77 -9.46 9.86
C TRP A 178 21.31 -9.89 11.25
N LYS A 179 20.00 -10.08 11.47
CA LYS A 179 19.41 -10.61 12.71
C LYS A 179 19.17 -12.11 12.65
N HIS A 180 18.82 -12.59 11.47
CA HIS A 180 18.59 -14.02 11.19
C HIS A 180 19.44 -14.41 9.99
N LYS A 181 19.69 -15.72 9.82
CA LYS A 181 20.48 -16.22 8.71
C LYS A 181 20.07 -15.59 7.38
N PRO A 182 20.97 -14.83 6.74
CA PRO A 182 20.68 -14.16 5.49
C PRO A 182 20.93 -15.07 4.30
N ASP A 183 20.38 -14.67 3.15
CA ASP A 183 20.72 -15.20 1.85
C ASP A 183 20.78 -14.01 0.88
N PHE A 184 21.99 -13.61 0.50
CA PHE A 184 22.22 -12.43 -0.32
C PHE A 184 23.37 -12.63 -1.31
N ALA A 185 23.40 -11.78 -2.34
CA ALA A 185 24.51 -11.62 -3.25
C ALA A 185 24.96 -10.16 -3.29
N LEU A 186 26.29 -9.94 -3.19
CA LEU A 186 26.94 -8.65 -3.44
C LEU A 186 27.84 -8.79 -4.66
N ALA A 187 27.47 -8.19 -5.78
CA ALA A 187 28.20 -8.24 -7.04
C ALA A 187 28.96 -6.93 -7.27
N LEU A 188 30.23 -7.06 -7.62
CA LEU A 188 31.17 -5.98 -7.86
C LEU A 188 31.57 -5.95 -9.34
N GLY A 189 31.71 -4.77 -9.94
CA GLY A 189 32.01 -4.64 -11.37
C GLY A 189 30.82 -5.16 -12.20
N VAL A 190 29.65 -4.53 -12.09
CA VAL A 190 28.42 -4.90 -12.82
C VAL A 190 27.86 -3.71 -13.60
N GLU A 191 27.10 -4.01 -14.65
CA GLU A 191 26.40 -3.04 -15.47
C GLU A 191 24.93 -2.91 -15.03
N ALA A 192 24.36 -1.69 -15.07
CA ALA A 192 22.97 -1.42 -14.69
C ALA A 192 21.93 -2.20 -15.51
N SER A 193 22.21 -2.43 -16.80
CA SER A 193 21.31 -3.08 -17.75
C SER A 193 21.19 -4.60 -17.55
N ASN A 194 22.08 -5.23 -16.80
CA ASN A 194 22.10 -6.68 -16.61
C ASN A 194 21.19 -7.09 -15.45
N LEU A 195 19.87 -6.96 -15.66
CA LEU A 195 18.82 -7.26 -14.68
C LEU A 195 18.55 -8.77 -14.52
N ALA A 196 19.07 -9.62 -15.42
CA ALA A 196 18.87 -11.05 -15.36
C ALA A 196 19.80 -11.71 -14.33
N PHE A 197 19.23 -12.46 -13.40
CA PHE A 197 19.95 -13.43 -12.57
C PHE A 197 20.72 -14.38 -13.49
N GLY A 198 22.03 -14.44 -13.35
CA GLY A 198 22.86 -15.38 -14.07
C GLY A 198 23.58 -14.82 -15.31
N GLY A 199 23.69 -13.50 -15.45
CA GLY A 199 24.67 -12.92 -16.39
C GLY A 199 26.07 -13.32 -15.96
N ALA A 200 26.59 -14.38 -16.55
CA ALA A 200 27.92 -14.92 -16.35
C ALA A 200 28.97 -13.84 -16.59
N LYS A 201 29.55 -13.26 -15.58
CA LYS A 201 30.81 -12.46 -15.55
C LYS A 201 30.70 -11.43 -14.45
N SER A 202 31.01 -11.86 -13.23
CA SER A 202 31.07 -10.93 -12.10
C SER A 202 31.95 -11.43 -10.98
N PHE A 203 32.51 -10.48 -10.28
CA PHE A 203 33.05 -10.73 -8.96
C PHE A 203 31.95 -10.59 -7.95
N ARG A 204 31.68 -11.62 -7.14
CA ARG A 204 30.58 -11.56 -6.21
C ARG A 204 30.82 -12.32 -4.93
N PHE A 205 30.07 -11.94 -3.91
CA PHE A 205 29.93 -12.64 -2.65
C PHE A 205 28.51 -13.20 -2.55
N GLU A 206 28.40 -14.48 -2.21
CA GLU A 206 27.12 -15.18 -2.02
C GLU A 206 27.12 -16.01 -0.75
N VAL A 207 25.92 -16.24 -0.18
CA VAL A 207 25.77 -17.14 0.96
C VAL A 207 25.42 -18.54 0.45
N TRP A 208 26.37 -19.48 0.63
CA TRP A 208 26.18 -20.88 0.30
C TRP A 208 26.09 -21.70 1.57
N GLN A 209 24.92 -22.25 1.87
CA GLN A 209 24.66 -22.93 3.15
C GLN A 209 25.05 -22.07 4.36
N ASN A 210 26.17 -22.36 5.03
CA ASN A 210 26.66 -21.66 6.22
C ASN A 210 27.97 -20.91 5.96
N HIS A 211 28.26 -20.57 4.71
CA HIS A 211 29.49 -19.88 4.33
C HIS A 211 29.18 -18.67 3.44
N LEU A 212 29.88 -17.58 3.71
CA LEU A 212 30.02 -16.51 2.73
C LEU A 212 31.12 -16.93 1.77
N VAL A 213 30.79 -16.98 0.51
CA VAL A 213 31.68 -17.42 -0.57
C VAL A 213 31.99 -16.23 -1.45
N ALA A 214 33.28 -16.01 -1.71
CA ALA A 214 33.74 -15.10 -2.76
C ALA A 214 33.87 -15.89 -4.05
N MET A 215 33.51 -15.30 -5.17
CA MET A 215 33.50 -15.94 -6.48
C MET A 215 33.99 -14.98 -7.55
N CYS A 216 34.81 -15.51 -8.45
CA CYS A 216 35.13 -14.89 -9.72
C CYS A 216 34.70 -15.84 -10.83
N GLU A 217 33.79 -15.42 -11.70
CA GLU A 217 33.18 -16.28 -12.72
C GLU A 217 33.15 -15.61 -14.08
N THR A 218 33.47 -16.39 -15.11
CA THR A 218 33.33 -16.07 -16.54
C THR A 218 32.45 -17.11 -17.21
N GLU A 219 32.27 -17.03 -18.52
CA GLU A 219 31.45 -18.02 -19.24
C GLU A 219 32.01 -19.45 -19.18
N ASN A 220 33.32 -19.59 -19.08
CA ASN A 220 34.00 -20.88 -19.20
C ASN A 220 34.88 -21.24 -17.99
N ASP A 221 35.07 -20.34 -17.03
CA ASP A 221 35.95 -20.53 -15.89
C ASP A 221 35.36 -19.90 -14.61
N ALA A 222 35.57 -20.55 -13.47
CA ALA A 222 35.15 -20.04 -12.18
C ALA A 222 36.11 -20.41 -11.07
N ASP A 223 36.49 -19.42 -10.25
CA ASP A 223 37.25 -19.62 -9.04
C ASP A 223 36.47 -19.18 -7.82
N VAL A 224 36.50 -19.99 -6.75
CA VAL A 224 35.56 -19.87 -5.61
C VAL A 224 36.30 -20.14 -4.30
N ALA A 225 36.10 -19.29 -3.29
CA ALA A 225 36.66 -19.49 -1.95
C ALA A 225 35.68 -19.08 -0.85
N SER A 226 35.72 -19.81 0.26
CA SER A 226 34.97 -19.41 1.48
C SER A 226 35.77 -18.33 2.21
N VAL A 227 35.09 -17.20 2.49
CA VAL A 227 35.73 -16.05 3.16
C VAL A 227 35.19 -15.85 4.60
N GLY A 228 34.19 -16.61 5.02
CA GLY A 228 33.68 -16.55 6.37
C GLY A 228 32.49 -17.50 6.63
N ARG A 229 32.13 -17.71 7.90
CA ARG A 229 30.95 -18.47 8.29
C ARG A 229 29.76 -17.54 8.48
N VAL A 230 28.59 -18.01 8.07
CA VAL A 230 27.28 -17.37 8.28
C VAL A 230 26.46 -18.32 9.12
N GLU A 231 26.36 -18.05 10.43
CA GLU A 231 25.62 -18.88 11.38
C GLU A 231 24.16 -18.44 11.50
N ASP A 232 23.32 -19.30 12.05
CA ASP A 232 21.94 -18.95 12.39
C ASP A 232 21.95 -17.97 13.58
N GLY A 233 21.18 -16.88 13.46
CA GLY A 233 21.12 -15.82 14.46
C GLY A 233 21.80 -14.52 14.00
N PRO A 234 21.92 -13.53 14.90
CA PRO A 234 22.55 -12.25 14.57
C PRO A 234 24.02 -12.41 14.20
N GLY A 235 24.42 -11.73 13.14
CA GLY A 235 25.81 -11.80 12.70
C GLY A 235 26.19 -10.64 11.78
N ARG A 236 27.46 -10.61 11.41
CA ARG A 236 27.97 -9.62 10.48
C ARG A 236 29.21 -10.12 9.73
N VAL A 237 29.44 -9.56 8.57
CA VAL A 237 30.66 -9.72 7.79
C VAL A 237 31.27 -8.35 7.53
N HIS A 238 32.60 -8.25 7.67
CA HIS A 238 33.39 -7.08 7.33
C HIS A 238 34.60 -7.55 6.54
N ALA A 239 34.74 -7.16 5.27
CA ALA A 239 35.79 -7.59 4.38
C ALA A 239 36.24 -6.45 3.44
N ILE A 240 37.42 -6.59 2.89
CA ILE A 240 37.99 -5.73 1.85
C ILE A 240 38.26 -6.59 0.62
N ALA A 241 37.63 -6.26 -0.51
CA ALA A 241 37.88 -6.87 -1.80
C ALA A 241 38.80 -5.96 -2.63
N TYR A 242 39.98 -6.44 -2.99
CA TYR A 242 40.89 -5.82 -3.94
C TYR A 242 40.60 -6.39 -5.32
N LEU A 243 39.99 -5.59 -6.17
CA LEU A 243 39.45 -5.97 -7.46
C LEU A 243 40.35 -5.47 -8.58
N ASP A 244 40.83 -6.38 -9.43
CA ASP A 244 41.45 -6.07 -10.72
C ASP A 244 40.59 -6.65 -11.86
N GLN A 245 39.78 -5.77 -12.48
CA GLN A 245 38.87 -6.18 -13.55
C GLN A 245 39.62 -6.53 -14.85
N GLN A 246 40.82 -6.02 -15.06
CA GLN A 246 41.62 -6.32 -16.27
C GLN A 246 42.30 -7.67 -16.18
N GLN A 247 42.77 -8.03 -14.97
CA GLN A 247 43.44 -9.31 -14.73
C GLN A 247 42.45 -10.40 -14.28
N HIS A 248 41.14 -10.07 -14.15
CA HIS A 248 40.11 -10.97 -13.62
C HIS A 248 40.46 -11.59 -12.28
N ARG A 249 41.03 -10.76 -11.39
CA ARG A 249 41.53 -11.17 -10.09
C ARG A 249 40.80 -10.41 -8.97
N MET A 250 40.46 -11.13 -7.93
CA MET A 250 39.92 -10.55 -6.69
C MET A 250 40.61 -11.14 -5.48
N VAL A 251 41.26 -10.29 -4.68
CA VAL A 251 41.85 -10.70 -3.40
C VAL A 251 40.98 -10.17 -2.28
N VAL A 252 40.58 -11.05 -1.36
CA VAL A 252 39.75 -10.69 -0.21
C VAL A 252 40.57 -10.77 1.06
N THR A 253 40.51 -9.70 1.84
CA THR A 253 41.16 -9.64 3.16
C THR A 253 40.17 -9.31 4.25
N SER A 254 40.47 -9.67 5.49
CA SER A 254 39.84 -9.08 6.66
C SER A 254 40.25 -7.60 6.80
N PRO A 255 39.54 -6.78 7.59
CA PRO A 255 39.99 -5.40 7.91
C PRO A 255 41.37 -5.32 8.56
N ALA A 256 41.75 -6.39 9.26
CA ALA A 256 43.08 -6.51 9.85
C ALA A 256 44.16 -6.86 8.82
N GLY A 257 43.82 -7.09 7.54
CA GLY A 257 44.75 -7.40 6.46
C GLY A 257 45.06 -8.89 6.28
N ASN A 258 44.42 -9.81 7.02
CA ASN A 258 44.61 -11.25 6.80
C ASN A 258 43.93 -11.66 5.49
N LYS A 259 44.71 -12.32 4.61
CA LYS A 259 44.16 -12.81 3.34
C LYS A 259 43.17 -13.96 3.57
N LEU A 260 41.97 -13.79 3.09
CA LEU A 260 40.87 -14.76 3.17
C LEU A 260 40.69 -15.54 1.87
N ALA A 261 40.88 -14.87 0.73
CA ALA A 261 40.82 -15.49 -0.58
C ALA A 261 41.73 -14.78 -1.59
N ASP A 262 42.11 -15.49 -2.63
CA ASP A 262 42.84 -14.96 -3.79
C ASP A 262 42.33 -15.71 -5.01
N LEU A 263 41.46 -15.07 -5.75
CA LEU A 263 40.68 -15.65 -6.84
C LEU A 263 41.14 -15.08 -8.17
N GLN A 264 41.30 -15.95 -9.16
CA GLN A 264 41.71 -15.53 -10.50
C GLN A 264 41.13 -16.49 -11.55
N VAL A 265 40.53 -15.94 -12.59
CA VAL A 265 40.12 -16.72 -13.78
C VAL A 265 40.95 -16.31 -15.00
N THR A 266 41.16 -17.25 -15.91
CA THR A 266 42.07 -17.07 -17.05
C THR A 266 41.37 -16.59 -18.31
N ASP A 267 40.07 -16.90 -18.46
CA ASP A 267 39.30 -16.51 -19.63
C ASP A 267 38.36 -15.31 -19.29
N GLY A 268 38.78 -14.10 -19.66
CA GLY A 268 38.03 -12.90 -19.42
C GLY A 268 37.92 -11.97 -20.62
N LEU A 269 36.80 -11.31 -20.82
CA LEU A 269 36.68 -10.20 -21.76
C LEU A 269 37.21 -8.92 -21.09
N ASN A 270 38.00 -8.10 -21.84
CA ASN A 270 38.56 -6.83 -21.35
C ASN A 270 37.50 -5.72 -21.12
N PHE A 271 36.53 -5.97 -20.28
CA PHE A 271 35.55 -4.97 -19.90
C PHE A 271 35.70 -4.57 -18.43
N THR A 272 35.57 -3.28 -18.17
CA THR A 272 35.51 -2.71 -16.83
C THR A 272 34.10 -2.21 -16.62
N TYR A 273 33.35 -2.80 -15.66
CA TYR A 273 32.01 -2.38 -15.30
C TYR A 273 32.03 -1.48 -14.08
N PRO A 274 31.26 -0.37 -14.11
CA PRO A 274 31.39 0.69 -13.12
C PRO A 274 30.55 0.49 -11.84
N GLY A 275 29.63 -0.48 -11.80
CA GLY A 275 28.61 -0.58 -10.76
C GLY A 275 28.84 -1.63 -9.70
N ILE A 276 28.11 -1.50 -8.61
CA ILE A 276 27.94 -2.51 -7.56
C ILE A 276 26.45 -2.79 -7.41
N ARG A 277 26.11 -4.07 -7.22
CA ARG A 277 24.74 -4.52 -6.99
C ARG A 277 24.66 -5.41 -5.76
N MET A 278 23.69 -5.13 -4.88
CA MET A 278 23.38 -5.97 -3.74
C MET A 278 21.95 -6.52 -3.90
N THR A 279 21.79 -7.83 -3.79
CA THR A 279 20.49 -8.51 -3.92
C THR A 279 20.21 -9.30 -2.67
N ASN A 280 19.01 -9.13 -2.09
CA ASN A 280 18.51 -9.96 -1.00
C ASN A 280 17.68 -11.11 -1.56
N HIS A 281 18.10 -12.35 -1.36
CA HIS A 281 17.33 -13.53 -1.75
C HIS A 281 16.34 -13.93 -0.66
N ARG A 282 16.76 -13.79 0.62
CA ARG A 282 15.94 -14.12 1.78
C ARG A 282 16.57 -13.61 3.07
N GLY A 283 15.73 -13.31 4.05
CA GLY A 283 16.14 -12.85 5.38
C GLY A 283 16.23 -11.32 5.45
N GLU A 284 16.57 -10.83 6.62
CA GLU A 284 16.84 -9.40 6.86
C GLU A 284 18.33 -9.15 6.70
N ILE A 285 18.69 -8.20 5.86
CA ILE A 285 20.07 -7.75 5.69
C ILE A 285 20.17 -6.25 5.82
N ARG A 286 21.34 -5.80 6.27
CA ARG A 286 21.65 -4.39 6.47
C ARG A 286 23.04 -4.08 5.96
N LEU A 287 23.13 -3.14 5.02
CA LEU A 287 24.41 -2.61 4.55
C LEU A 287 24.87 -1.50 5.52
N GLU A 288 25.85 -1.81 6.34
CA GLU A 288 26.37 -0.92 7.39
C GLU A 288 27.41 0.05 6.85
N ARG A 289 28.28 -0.46 5.96
CA ARG A 289 29.40 0.28 5.40
C ARG A 289 29.67 -0.15 3.97
N LEU A 290 29.93 0.81 3.11
CA LEU A 290 30.53 0.60 1.80
C LEU A 290 31.54 1.71 1.56
N ARG A 291 32.78 1.32 1.29
CA ARG A 291 33.85 2.25 0.97
C ARG A 291 34.56 1.76 -0.26
N ILE A 292 34.80 2.67 -1.20
CA ILE A 292 35.47 2.39 -2.45
C ILE A 292 36.65 3.34 -2.60
N SER A 293 37.80 2.79 -2.88
CA SER A 293 39.03 3.55 -3.15
C SER A 293 39.73 3.01 -4.38
N ARG A 294 40.55 3.84 -5.02
CA ARG A 294 41.51 3.38 -6.04
C ARG A 294 42.50 2.42 -5.39
N TRP A 295 42.94 1.45 -6.15
CA TRP A 295 43.94 0.49 -5.73
C TRP A 295 45.10 0.51 -6.73
N ASN A 296 46.36 0.47 -6.25
CA ASN A 296 47.56 0.51 -7.06
C ASN A 296 48.05 -0.87 -7.49
N GLY A 297 47.30 -1.94 -7.20
CA GLY A 297 47.67 -3.33 -7.50
C GLY A 297 48.50 -4.03 -6.38
N ASP A 298 49.03 -3.29 -5.41
CA ASP A 298 49.76 -3.86 -4.27
C ASP A 298 48.82 -4.28 -3.15
N ILE A 299 48.84 -5.56 -2.78
CA ILE A 299 48.09 -6.06 -1.62
C ILE A 299 48.94 -5.73 -0.39
N PRO A 300 48.39 -5.01 0.61
CA PRO A 300 49.12 -4.73 1.82
C PRO A 300 49.60 -6.03 2.46
N SER A 301 50.92 -6.27 2.45
CA SER A 301 51.52 -7.41 3.15
C SER A 301 51.24 -7.28 4.65
N HIS A 302 50.74 -8.36 5.30
CA HIS A 302 50.29 -8.47 6.68
C HIS A 302 50.76 -7.34 7.60
N PRO A 303 49.97 -6.29 7.83
CA PRO A 303 50.31 -5.33 8.86
C PRO A 303 50.02 -5.98 10.20
N GLN A 304 50.93 -5.86 11.15
CA GLN A 304 50.62 -6.15 12.54
C GLN A 304 49.52 -5.21 12.96
N ALA A 305 48.36 -5.79 13.33
CA ALA A 305 47.12 -5.02 13.53
C ALA A 305 47.25 -3.91 14.59
N ASP A 306 48.15 -4.08 15.53
CA ASP A 306 48.33 -3.21 16.70
C ASP A 306 49.50 -2.22 16.57
N THR A 307 50.14 -2.13 15.41
CA THR A 307 51.29 -1.24 15.23
C THR A 307 50.91 -0.01 14.41
N SER A 308 51.26 1.18 14.92
CA SER A 308 51.13 2.42 14.15
C SER A 308 51.95 2.35 12.87
N ARG A 309 51.35 2.79 11.77
CA ARG A 309 51.99 2.79 10.45
C ARG A 309 51.51 3.94 9.58
N LEU A 310 52.38 4.41 8.73
CA LEU A 310 52.09 5.41 7.71
C LEU A 310 52.24 4.77 6.31
N HIS A 311 51.18 4.89 5.53
CA HIS A 311 51.16 4.50 4.12
C HIS A 311 51.51 5.73 3.29
N ARG A 312 52.51 5.62 2.42
CA ARG A 312 52.85 6.67 1.49
C ARG A 312 52.09 6.61 0.19
N ALA A 313 52.08 7.70 -0.55
CA ALA A 313 51.43 7.79 -1.86
C ALA A 313 52.07 6.86 -2.93
N ASP A 314 53.33 6.45 -2.74
CA ASP A 314 54.03 5.48 -3.59
C ASP A 314 53.71 3.99 -3.25
N GLY A 315 52.81 3.75 -2.26
CA GLY A 315 52.43 2.42 -1.80
C GLY A 315 53.34 1.85 -0.69
N SER A 316 54.47 2.48 -0.38
CA SER A 316 55.38 2.01 0.68
C SER A 316 54.81 2.26 2.07
N ILE A 317 55.15 1.39 3.03
CA ILE A 317 54.62 1.46 4.41
C ILE A 317 55.83 1.74 5.33
N VAL A 318 55.61 2.73 6.20
CA VAL A 318 56.54 3.08 7.27
C VAL A 318 55.94 2.66 8.60
N TYR A 319 56.59 1.72 9.27
CA TYR A 319 56.18 1.28 10.62
C TYR A 319 56.85 2.15 11.67
N GLY A 320 56.14 2.53 12.70
CA GLY A 320 56.65 3.33 13.80
C GLY A 320 55.55 4.02 14.55
N GLU A 321 55.84 4.43 15.76
CA GLU A 321 54.91 5.22 16.60
C GLU A 321 54.86 6.65 16.07
N LEU A 322 53.68 7.13 15.72
CA LEU A 322 53.48 8.52 15.33
C LEU A 322 53.79 9.43 16.55
N LYS A 323 54.76 10.32 16.52
CA LYS A 323 55.08 11.22 17.60
C LYS A 323 54.40 12.58 17.48
N SER A 324 54.49 13.21 16.32
CA SER A 324 53.96 14.55 16.15
C SER A 324 53.69 14.86 14.69
N TYR A 325 52.94 15.94 14.46
CA TYR A 325 52.81 16.62 13.18
C TYR A 325 53.16 18.10 13.34
N ASP A 326 54.10 18.57 12.56
CA ASP A 326 54.43 19.99 12.48
C ASP A 326 53.65 20.62 11.30
N GLY A 327 52.61 21.34 11.63
CA GLY A 327 51.75 21.99 10.62
C GLY A 327 52.46 23.08 9.83
N ALA A 328 53.45 23.75 10.41
CA ALA A 328 54.23 24.77 9.73
C ALA A 328 55.23 24.19 8.71
N ALA A 329 55.86 23.06 9.07
CA ALA A 329 56.79 22.34 8.19
C ALA A 329 56.06 21.33 7.27
N GLY A 330 54.79 20.99 7.54
CA GLY A 330 54.03 20.00 6.80
C GLY A 330 54.63 18.59 6.90
N GLN A 331 55.11 18.18 8.10
CA GLN A 331 55.85 16.92 8.29
C GLN A 331 55.32 16.10 9.46
N PHE A 332 55.13 14.79 9.24
CA PHE A 332 54.87 13.81 10.30
C PHE A 332 56.17 13.25 10.84
N VAL A 333 56.28 13.08 12.15
CA VAL A 333 57.40 12.48 12.83
C VAL A 333 57.00 11.12 13.40
N LEU A 334 57.67 10.05 12.97
CA LEU A 334 57.48 8.68 13.46
C LEU A 334 58.74 8.18 14.15
N ALA A 335 58.59 7.50 15.26
CA ALA A 335 59.65 6.78 15.94
C ALA A 335 59.59 5.30 15.55
N GLY A 336 60.63 4.80 14.88
CA GLY A 336 60.77 3.40 14.50
C GLY A 336 62.04 2.78 15.07
N GLU A 337 62.37 1.52 14.78
CA GLU A 337 63.53 0.79 15.24
C GLU A 337 64.86 1.46 14.84
N GLY A 338 64.89 2.31 13.80
CA GLY A 338 66.06 3.05 13.33
C GLY A 338 66.16 4.51 13.84
N GLY A 339 65.30 4.96 14.76
CA GLY A 339 65.25 6.34 15.23
C GLY A 339 64.03 7.13 14.68
N GLU A 340 64.05 8.47 14.81
CA GLU A 340 62.99 9.35 14.31
C GLU A 340 63.05 9.49 12.78
N MET A 341 61.92 9.28 12.14
CA MET A 341 61.76 9.46 10.69
C MET A 341 60.75 10.59 10.43
N ARG A 342 61.06 11.48 9.50
CA ARG A 342 60.19 12.57 9.05
C ARG A 342 59.65 12.25 7.67
N VAL A 343 58.32 12.34 7.53
CA VAL A 343 57.60 12.11 6.28
C VAL A 343 56.80 13.37 5.92
N ALA A 344 57.01 13.88 4.72
CA ALA A 344 56.23 15.02 4.26
C ALA A 344 54.74 14.66 4.15
N ALA A 345 53.89 15.58 4.55
CA ALA A 345 52.41 15.39 4.44
C ALA A 345 51.97 15.15 2.99
N ALA A 346 52.71 15.69 2.01
CA ALA A 346 52.45 15.48 0.59
C ALA A 346 52.65 14.02 0.15
N ASP A 347 53.56 13.29 0.81
CA ASP A 347 53.87 11.90 0.50
C ASP A 347 53.01 10.89 1.27
N MET A 348 52.15 11.34 2.19
CA MET A 348 51.31 10.50 3.01
C MET A 348 49.95 10.28 2.34
N SER A 349 49.49 9.04 2.24
CA SER A 349 48.14 8.68 1.85
C SER A 349 47.26 8.38 3.07
N SER A 350 47.76 7.64 4.05
CA SER A 350 47.04 7.42 5.31
C SER A 350 47.94 7.04 6.48
N ILE A 351 47.53 7.33 7.69
CA ILE A 351 48.11 6.90 8.94
C ILE A 351 47.10 6.03 9.68
N VAL A 352 47.53 4.87 10.16
CA VAL A 352 46.74 3.94 10.96
C VAL A 352 47.31 3.93 12.38
N LEU A 353 46.46 4.14 13.36
CA LEU A 353 46.79 4.10 14.79
C LEU A 353 46.21 2.85 15.45
N PRO A 354 46.72 2.39 16.59
CA PRO A 354 46.18 1.25 17.32
C PRO A 354 44.71 1.38 17.64
N GLU A 355 43.97 0.28 17.58
CA GLU A 355 42.54 0.25 17.87
C GLU A 355 42.27 0.31 19.37
N LYS A 356 41.31 1.13 19.76
CA LYS A 356 40.76 1.23 21.12
C LYS A 356 39.36 0.71 21.12
N GLU A 357 38.95 -0.01 22.20
CA GLU A 357 37.60 -0.47 22.38
C GLU A 357 36.59 0.70 22.44
N PHE A 358 35.52 0.57 21.70
CA PHE A 358 34.39 1.51 21.67
C PHE A 358 33.17 0.90 22.36
N THR A 359 32.67 1.56 23.40
CA THR A 359 31.40 1.22 24.02
C THR A 359 30.31 2.06 23.36
N GLY A 360 29.55 1.47 22.44
CA GLY A 360 28.52 2.16 21.66
C GLY A 360 27.34 2.61 22.52
N GLN A 361 27.44 3.75 23.19
CA GLN A 361 26.39 4.36 23.98
C GLN A 361 26.11 5.80 23.50
N GLY A 362 24.90 6.27 23.70
CA GLY A 362 24.52 7.62 23.33
C GLY A 362 23.86 7.73 21.96
N VAL A 363 24.12 8.81 21.23
CA VAL A 363 23.57 9.04 19.89
C VAL A 363 24.70 9.21 18.87
N ARG A 364 24.41 8.87 17.62
CA ARG A 364 25.23 9.18 16.46
C ARG A 364 24.51 10.18 15.58
N ALA A 365 25.11 11.35 15.41
CA ALA A 365 24.68 12.32 14.43
C ALA A 365 25.38 12.05 13.10
N VAL A 366 24.64 11.97 12.02
CA VAL A 366 25.12 11.91 10.64
C VAL A 366 24.75 13.22 9.97
N LEU A 367 25.73 13.93 9.46
CA LEU A 367 25.56 15.21 8.81
C LEU A 367 25.43 15.02 7.29
N ARG A 368 24.93 16.04 6.62
CA ARG A 368 24.71 16.03 5.17
C ARG A 368 25.98 15.89 4.34
N ASP A 369 27.11 16.39 4.84
CA ASP A 369 28.42 16.26 4.23
C ASP A 369 29.11 14.90 4.48
N GLY A 370 28.45 13.96 5.18
CA GLY A 370 28.99 12.67 5.54
C GLY A 370 29.78 12.65 6.85
N THR A 371 29.95 13.77 7.54
CA THR A 371 30.48 13.84 8.91
C THR A 371 29.63 12.99 9.85
N ARG A 372 30.28 12.20 10.70
CA ARG A 372 29.60 11.32 11.71
C ARG A 372 30.23 11.54 13.06
N LEU A 373 29.39 11.76 14.05
CA LEU A 373 29.80 11.98 15.45
C LEU A 373 28.92 11.23 16.41
N SER A 374 29.53 10.40 17.26
CA SER A 374 28.85 9.69 18.33
C SER A 374 29.14 10.36 19.66
N GLY A 375 28.12 10.48 20.53
CA GLY A 375 28.29 11.12 21.83
C GLY A 375 27.01 11.11 22.65
N HIS A 376 27.02 11.82 23.76
CA HIS A 376 25.84 11.98 24.59
C HIS A 376 25.07 13.25 24.21
N LEU A 377 23.76 13.12 24.08
CA LEU A 377 22.88 14.29 23.86
C LEU A 377 22.89 15.18 25.11
N ALA A 378 23.51 16.35 24.99
CA ALA A 378 23.54 17.35 26.05
C ALA A 378 22.30 18.26 26.04
N GLY A 379 21.61 18.33 24.89
CA GLY A 379 20.39 19.10 24.69
C GLY A 379 20.23 19.58 23.24
N VAL A 380 19.16 20.36 23.01
CA VAL A 380 18.92 21.09 21.78
C VAL A 380 18.67 22.55 22.15
N GLN A 381 19.40 23.49 21.58
CA GLN A 381 19.29 24.90 21.89
C GLN A 381 19.46 25.75 20.62
N ASP A 382 18.57 26.73 20.42
CA ASP A 382 18.58 27.64 19.27
C ASP A 382 18.68 26.90 17.93
N GLY A 383 17.94 25.76 17.79
CA GLY A 383 17.94 24.91 16.61
C GLY A 383 19.25 24.13 16.38
N LYS A 384 20.13 24.02 17.38
CA LYS A 384 21.37 23.25 17.32
C LYS A 384 21.32 22.08 18.28
N LEU A 385 21.69 20.90 17.81
CA LEU A 385 21.92 19.72 18.63
C LEU A 385 23.29 19.88 19.35
N LEU A 386 23.28 19.78 20.67
CA LEU A 386 24.50 19.82 21.49
C LEU A 386 24.95 18.39 21.80
N LEU A 387 26.07 17.97 21.20
CA LEU A 387 26.60 16.61 21.31
C LEU A 387 27.89 16.63 22.12
N ALA A 388 27.86 16.04 23.33
CA ALA A 388 29.03 15.88 24.18
C ALA A 388 29.85 14.68 23.68
N TYR A 389 31.01 14.94 23.09
CA TYR A 389 31.92 13.92 22.57
C TYR A 389 32.99 13.59 23.63
N ALA A 390 33.25 12.29 23.83
CA ALA A 390 34.30 11.85 24.75
C ALA A 390 35.69 12.21 24.20
N GLY A 391 36.28 13.28 24.70
CA GLY A 391 37.61 13.77 24.23
C GLY A 391 37.58 15.20 23.75
N THR A 392 36.46 15.92 23.93
CA THR A 392 36.40 17.39 23.80
C THR A 392 35.92 18.02 25.09
N THR A 393 36.39 19.24 25.36
CA THR A 393 35.95 20.01 26.54
C THR A 393 34.63 20.76 26.31
N VAL A 394 34.25 20.95 25.05
CA VAL A 394 33.04 21.69 24.65
C VAL A 394 32.20 20.76 23.77
N PRO A 395 30.89 20.69 23.96
CA PRO A 395 30.00 19.93 23.07
C PRO A 395 30.01 20.48 21.65
N PHE A 396 29.93 19.59 20.67
CA PHE A 396 29.69 19.98 19.28
C PHE A 396 28.29 20.56 19.14
N ALA A 397 28.18 21.77 18.62
CA ALA A 397 26.92 22.44 18.31
C ALA A 397 26.55 22.24 16.84
N ILE A 398 25.70 21.24 16.55
CA ILE A 398 25.35 20.83 15.20
C ILE A 398 24.03 21.51 14.80
N PRO A 399 24.01 22.40 13.79
CA PRO A 399 22.76 22.96 13.29
C PRO A 399 21.80 21.84 12.81
N SER A 400 20.52 21.93 13.15
CA SER A 400 19.52 20.94 12.71
C SER A 400 19.40 20.90 11.17
N THR A 401 19.71 21.99 10.49
CA THR A 401 19.75 22.09 9.02
C THR A 401 20.86 21.25 8.39
N GLU A 402 21.93 20.99 9.13
CA GLU A 402 23.06 20.15 8.69
C GLU A 402 22.86 18.66 9.03
N LEU A 403 21.88 18.33 9.86
CA LEU A 403 21.60 16.95 10.21
C LEU A 403 20.93 16.22 9.04
N HIS A 404 21.45 15.04 8.72
CA HIS A 404 20.80 14.04 7.88
C HIS A 404 20.00 13.08 8.75
N SER A 405 20.63 12.52 9.77
CA SER A 405 19.97 11.63 10.72
C SER A 405 20.62 11.67 12.12
N LEU A 406 19.84 11.29 13.12
CA LEU A 406 20.29 11.08 14.49
C LEU A 406 19.89 9.65 14.88
N LEU A 407 20.86 8.82 15.25
CA LEU A 407 20.65 7.41 15.63
C LEU A 407 20.99 7.22 17.10
N THR A 408 20.16 6.55 17.88
CA THR A 408 20.49 6.12 19.23
C THR A 408 21.20 4.77 19.21
N LEU A 409 22.41 4.70 19.74
CA LEU A 409 23.29 3.52 19.69
C LEU A 409 22.85 2.42 20.69
N ASP A 410 22.22 2.82 21.78
CA ASP A 410 21.73 1.97 22.87
C ASP A 410 20.20 2.05 23.03
N ALA A 411 19.49 2.17 21.90
CA ALA A 411 18.03 2.27 21.89
C ALA A 411 17.37 1.03 22.53
N GLN A 412 16.38 1.27 23.38
CA GLN A 412 15.62 0.22 24.05
C GLN A 412 14.14 0.60 24.10
N PRO A 413 13.22 -0.32 23.72
CA PRO A 413 11.81 -0.05 23.85
C PRO A 413 11.41 0.14 25.33
N SER A 414 10.69 1.22 25.59
CA SER A 414 10.14 1.44 26.94
C SER A 414 9.15 0.33 27.30
N ASN A 415 9.25 -0.19 28.52
CA ASN A 415 8.25 -1.11 29.07
C ASN A 415 7.15 -0.36 29.86
N ALA A 416 7.34 0.91 30.15
CA ALA A 416 6.35 1.72 30.85
C ALA A 416 5.20 2.08 29.91
N LEU A 417 4.01 1.55 30.20
CA LEU A 417 2.75 2.02 29.63
C LEU A 417 2.11 2.96 30.65
N PRO A 418 1.56 4.09 30.21
CA PRO A 418 0.68 4.90 31.05
C PRO A 418 -0.53 4.08 31.52
N GLU A 419 -1.19 4.49 32.61
CA GLU A 419 -2.44 3.87 33.05
C GLU A 419 -3.52 4.06 31.99
N GLY A 420 -4.23 2.98 31.62
CA GLY A 420 -5.29 2.99 30.62
C GLY A 420 -5.26 1.79 29.69
N ARG A 421 -6.21 1.75 28.77
CA ARG A 421 -6.26 0.72 27.74
C ARG A 421 -5.28 1.04 26.63
N SER A 422 -4.30 0.18 26.43
CA SER A 422 -3.33 0.30 25.33
C SER A 422 -4.01 0.05 23.98
N GLY A 423 -3.73 0.94 23.03
CA GLY A 423 -4.16 0.84 21.63
C GLY A 423 -3.06 1.36 20.70
N GLN A 424 -3.32 1.29 19.43
CA GLN A 424 -2.46 1.83 18.38
C GLN A 424 -3.19 2.96 17.65
N LEU A 425 -2.70 4.18 17.80
CA LEU A 425 -3.17 5.35 17.06
C LEU A 425 -2.50 5.35 15.68
N GLU A 426 -3.29 5.36 14.63
CA GLU A 426 -2.86 5.43 13.25
C GLU A 426 -3.42 6.70 12.59
N LEU A 427 -2.54 7.63 12.27
CA LEU A 427 -2.79 8.84 11.48
C LEU A 427 -2.08 8.71 10.13
N LEU A 428 -2.28 9.65 9.22
CA LEU A 428 -1.58 9.67 7.93
C LEU A 428 -0.05 9.66 8.12
N ASN A 429 0.43 10.40 9.11
CA ASN A 429 1.86 10.68 9.34
C ASN A 429 2.37 10.14 10.68
N ALA A 430 1.59 9.32 11.37
CA ALA A 430 1.99 8.75 12.65
C ALA A 430 1.37 7.38 12.89
N LYS A 431 2.15 6.51 13.51
CA LYS A 431 1.71 5.24 14.06
C LYS A 431 2.31 5.12 15.46
N LEU A 432 1.46 5.19 16.48
CA LEU A 432 1.88 5.30 17.87
C LEU A 432 1.11 4.34 18.76
N THR A 433 1.80 3.44 19.41
CA THR A 433 1.26 2.64 20.51
C THR A 433 1.18 3.51 21.78
N GLY A 434 0.04 3.49 22.47
CA GLY A 434 -0.15 4.34 23.66
C GLY A 434 -1.53 4.17 24.27
N VAL A 435 -1.98 5.21 24.97
CA VAL A 435 -3.27 5.25 25.67
C VAL A 435 -3.96 6.59 25.44
N LEU A 436 -5.30 6.59 25.48
CA LEU A 436 -6.06 7.82 25.69
C LEU A 436 -6.00 8.18 27.18
N THR A 437 -5.70 9.43 27.46
CA THR A 437 -5.68 10.02 28.81
C THR A 437 -6.84 11.00 29.00
N PRO A 438 -7.20 11.38 30.23
CA PRO A 438 -8.27 12.33 30.47
C PRO A 438 -8.09 13.65 29.72
N GLY A 439 -9.18 14.11 29.07
CA GLY A 439 -9.21 15.37 28.34
C GLY A 439 -10.63 15.86 28.16
N ASN A 440 -10.77 17.18 28.09
CA ASN A 440 -12.03 17.86 27.82
C ASN A 440 -11.93 18.64 26.50
N ASP A 441 -13.05 18.81 25.83
CA ASP A 441 -13.12 19.61 24.61
C ASP A 441 -12.83 21.10 24.94
N ALA A 442 -11.90 21.68 24.22
CA ALA A 442 -11.51 23.09 24.32
C ALA A 442 -11.53 23.74 22.95
N LEU A 443 -11.61 25.07 22.89
CA LEU A 443 -11.71 25.83 21.63
C LEU A 443 -10.65 25.47 20.58
N ASP A 444 -9.44 25.11 21.04
CA ASP A 444 -8.28 24.84 20.18
C ASP A 444 -7.72 23.41 20.31
N ALA A 445 -8.41 22.51 21.03
CA ALA A 445 -7.92 21.16 21.29
C ALA A 445 -9.07 20.15 21.40
N SER A 446 -8.89 18.96 20.83
CA SER A 446 -9.81 17.83 20.98
C SER A 446 -9.74 17.24 22.40
N CYS A 447 -10.86 16.73 22.92
CA CYS A 447 -10.87 15.94 24.17
C CYS A 447 -10.09 14.62 24.07
N LEU A 448 -9.69 14.20 22.87
CA LEU A 448 -8.89 13.02 22.63
C LEU A 448 -7.41 13.35 22.87
N VAL A 449 -6.93 13.06 24.06
CA VAL A 449 -5.53 13.29 24.48
C VAL A 449 -4.77 11.97 24.40
N TRP A 450 -3.74 11.90 23.56
CA TRP A 450 -2.96 10.69 23.36
C TRP A 450 -1.62 10.76 24.08
N GLN A 451 -1.27 9.70 24.79
CA GLN A 451 0.04 9.53 25.40
C GLN A 451 0.74 8.33 24.76
N PRO A 452 1.77 8.54 23.91
CA PRO A 452 2.56 7.47 23.33
C PRO A 452 3.34 6.68 24.40
N LYS A 453 3.53 5.41 24.17
CA LYS A 453 4.40 4.56 24.98
C LYS A 453 5.82 5.12 24.99
N GLY A 454 6.36 5.33 26.17
CA GLY A 454 7.69 5.91 26.35
C GLY A 454 7.77 7.44 26.29
N SER A 455 6.64 8.14 26.10
CA SER A 455 6.57 9.59 26.26
C SER A 455 6.25 9.97 27.71
N ALA A 456 6.96 10.98 28.24
CA ALA A 456 6.66 11.57 29.55
C ALA A 456 5.43 12.49 29.52
N THR A 457 5.02 12.95 28.34
CA THR A 457 3.92 13.90 28.11
C THR A 457 2.84 13.32 27.21
N ALA A 458 1.60 13.76 27.43
CA ALA A 458 0.46 13.51 26.57
C ALA A 458 0.13 14.76 25.74
N SER A 459 -0.52 14.60 24.58
CA SER A 459 -0.93 15.70 23.73
C SER A 459 -2.33 15.51 23.18
N PRO A 460 -3.18 16.56 23.17
CA PRO A 460 -4.44 16.55 22.44
C PRO A 460 -4.22 16.42 20.94
N LEU A 461 -5.13 15.74 20.28
CA LEU A 461 -5.19 15.73 18.82
C LEU A 461 -5.64 17.11 18.29
N VAL A 462 -5.07 17.53 17.18
CA VAL A 462 -5.51 18.76 16.49
C VAL A 462 -6.94 18.56 15.97
N PRO A 463 -7.85 19.55 16.11
CA PRO A 463 -9.17 19.48 15.52
C PRO A 463 -9.10 19.23 14.01
N GLY A 464 -9.92 18.29 13.52
CA GLY A 464 -9.94 17.92 12.09
C GLY A 464 -8.93 16.87 11.66
N VAL A 465 -8.11 16.33 12.56
CA VAL A 465 -7.25 15.20 12.24
C VAL A 465 -8.11 13.97 11.87
N ALA A 466 -7.65 13.21 10.88
CA ALA A 466 -8.27 11.97 10.46
C ALA A 466 -7.37 10.79 10.82
N GLY A 467 -7.97 9.75 11.41
CA GLY A 467 -7.24 8.57 11.81
C GLY A 467 -8.08 7.54 12.53
N ARG A 468 -7.43 6.56 13.16
CA ARG A 468 -8.11 5.54 13.96
C ARG A 468 -7.27 5.11 15.15
N ILE A 469 -7.93 4.66 16.20
CA ILE A 469 -7.28 3.95 17.31
C ILE A 469 -7.74 2.50 17.26
N VAL A 470 -6.80 1.59 17.13
CA VAL A 470 -7.04 0.14 17.09
C VAL A 470 -6.71 -0.45 18.46
N TYR A 471 -7.70 -0.98 19.16
CA TYR A 471 -7.55 -1.68 20.43
C TYR A 471 -7.49 -3.20 20.28
N ARG A 472 -8.17 -3.71 19.23
CA ARG A 472 -8.16 -5.11 18.83
C ARG A 472 -8.27 -5.17 17.32
N GLU A 473 -7.33 -5.85 16.69
CA GLU A 473 -7.42 -6.06 15.24
C GLU A 473 -8.68 -6.88 14.90
N PRO A 474 -9.46 -6.46 13.90
CA PRO A 474 -10.54 -7.29 13.40
C PRO A 474 -9.94 -8.61 12.86
N PRO A 475 -10.61 -9.76 13.07
CA PRO A 475 -10.11 -11.03 12.55
C PRO A 475 -9.90 -10.93 11.03
N PRO A 476 -8.81 -11.49 10.49
CA PRO A 476 -8.55 -11.46 9.06
C PRO A 476 -9.73 -12.09 8.30
N PRO A 477 -10.07 -11.60 7.11
CA PRO A 477 -11.13 -12.20 6.29
C PRO A 477 -10.82 -13.67 6.09
N ARG A 478 -11.81 -14.55 6.36
CA ARG A 478 -11.63 -16.00 6.18
C ARG A 478 -11.18 -16.24 4.73
N PRO A 479 -10.11 -17.02 4.50
CA PRO A 479 -9.71 -17.35 3.15
C PRO A 479 -10.89 -18.05 2.45
N ILE A 480 -11.24 -17.55 1.27
CA ILE A 480 -12.24 -18.18 0.40
C ILE A 480 -11.75 -19.63 0.17
N PRO A 481 -12.56 -20.67 0.41
CA PRO A 481 -12.14 -22.04 0.16
C PRO A 481 -11.69 -22.14 -1.30
N LYS A 482 -10.42 -22.53 -1.51
CA LYS A 482 -9.93 -22.81 -2.85
C LYS A 482 -10.81 -23.91 -3.43
N PRO A 483 -11.33 -23.80 -4.65
CA PRO A 483 -12.06 -24.87 -5.28
C PRO A 483 -11.14 -26.09 -5.36
N THR A 484 -11.64 -27.24 -4.93
CA THR A 484 -10.93 -28.52 -4.95
C THR A 484 -10.44 -28.79 -6.38
N PRO A 485 -9.19 -29.20 -6.61
CA PRO A 485 -8.68 -29.40 -7.95
C PRO A 485 -9.37 -30.61 -8.60
N GLY A 486 -10.34 -30.31 -9.45
CA GLY A 486 -10.86 -31.26 -10.43
C GLY A 486 -9.97 -31.31 -11.66
N ARG A 487 -9.40 -32.48 -11.93
CA ARG A 487 -8.80 -32.98 -13.19
C ARG A 487 -8.17 -31.92 -14.13
N ARG A 488 -6.88 -32.08 -14.37
CA ARG A 488 -6.05 -31.36 -15.35
C ARG A 488 -6.71 -31.28 -16.72
N VAL A 489 -6.86 -30.04 -17.19
CA VAL A 489 -6.94 -29.71 -18.61
C VAL A 489 -5.79 -28.75 -18.90
N ASN A 490 -5.00 -29.07 -19.90
CA ASN A 490 -3.84 -28.27 -20.35
C ASN A 490 -4.27 -26.83 -20.67
N ARG A 491 -3.69 -25.84 -19.96
CA ARG A 491 -3.79 -24.44 -20.31
C ARG A 491 -2.48 -23.95 -20.92
N VAL A 492 -2.58 -23.44 -22.12
CA VAL A 492 -1.60 -22.62 -22.80
C VAL A 492 -1.54 -21.27 -22.09
N PHE A 493 -0.33 -20.78 -21.79
CA PHE A 493 -0.06 -19.50 -21.15
C PHE A 493 -0.37 -18.34 -22.12
N LEU A 494 -1.16 -17.37 -21.65
CA LEU A 494 -1.21 -15.99 -22.15
C LEU A 494 -1.16 -15.02 -20.96
N PRO A 495 -0.47 -13.87 -21.06
CA PRO A 495 -0.10 -13.04 -19.90
C PRO A 495 -1.27 -12.19 -19.42
N ALA A 496 -1.59 -12.31 -18.13
CA ALA A 496 -2.55 -11.46 -17.42
C ALA A 496 -1.88 -10.13 -17.02
N ILE A 497 -2.16 -9.08 -17.75
CA ILE A 497 -2.01 -7.69 -17.29
C ILE A 497 -3.37 -7.06 -17.51
N LEU A 498 -4.12 -6.80 -16.42
CA LEU A 498 -5.28 -5.89 -16.29
C LEU A 498 -6.41 -6.44 -15.39
N ASP A 499 -6.08 -6.93 -14.19
CA ASP A 499 -7.14 -7.29 -13.22
C ASP A 499 -6.83 -6.83 -11.77
N THR A 500 -6.10 -5.72 -11.61
CA THR A 500 -5.68 -5.25 -10.27
C THR A 500 -6.67 -4.30 -9.61
N PHE A 501 -7.83 -3.98 -10.21
CA PHE A 501 -8.76 -2.98 -9.65
C PHE A 501 -10.22 -3.41 -9.45
N LYS A 502 -10.55 -4.71 -9.49
CA LYS A 502 -11.95 -5.15 -9.37
C LYS A 502 -12.32 -6.04 -8.18
N ASN A 503 -11.41 -6.38 -7.28
CA ASN A 503 -11.73 -7.17 -6.10
C ASN A 503 -11.09 -6.58 -4.84
N VAL A 504 -11.64 -5.46 -4.36
CA VAL A 504 -11.55 -5.16 -2.92
C VAL A 504 -12.53 -6.12 -2.23
N PRO A 505 -12.07 -7.08 -1.43
CA PRO A 505 -12.99 -7.94 -0.69
C PRO A 505 -13.83 -7.05 0.22
N SER A 506 -15.13 -7.05 0.03
CA SER A 506 -16.07 -6.53 1.03
C SER A 506 -15.72 -7.21 2.35
N ALA A 507 -15.24 -6.43 3.32
CA ALA A 507 -15.03 -6.92 4.67
C ALA A 507 -16.39 -7.48 5.14
N SER A 508 -16.53 -8.80 5.11
CA SER A 508 -17.67 -9.48 5.69
C SER A 508 -17.57 -9.27 7.20
N VAL A 509 -18.35 -8.32 7.72
CA VAL A 509 -18.60 -8.19 9.15
C VAL A 509 -19.04 -9.59 9.62
N PRO A 510 -18.49 -10.16 10.69
CA PRO A 510 -18.94 -11.43 11.22
C PRO A 510 -20.44 -11.32 11.51
N SER A 511 -21.26 -12.10 10.79
CA SER A 511 -22.70 -12.18 11.06
C SER A 511 -22.87 -12.89 12.40
N ILE A 512 -23.15 -12.10 13.42
CA ILE A 512 -23.51 -12.62 14.73
C ILE A 512 -24.94 -13.15 14.58
N GLN A 513 -25.09 -14.45 14.69
CA GLN A 513 -26.39 -15.13 14.67
C GLN A 513 -27.29 -14.54 15.78
N ASN A 514 -28.56 -14.24 15.46
CA ASN A 514 -29.60 -13.71 16.34
C ASN A 514 -29.46 -12.27 16.85
N LYS A 515 -28.96 -11.36 16.04
CA LYS A 515 -28.79 -9.97 16.41
C LYS A 515 -30.06 -9.14 16.17
N ARG A 516 -30.45 -8.32 17.16
CA ARG A 516 -31.42 -7.27 17.03
C ARG A 516 -30.70 -5.94 16.90
N ALA A 517 -30.70 -5.37 15.72
CA ALA A 517 -29.98 -4.14 15.45
C ALA A 517 -30.76 -3.21 14.51
N LEU A 518 -30.67 -1.93 14.83
CA LEU A 518 -31.06 -0.82 14.00
C LEU A 518 -29.86 -0.36 13.18
N HIS A 519 -29.99 -0.21 11.88
CA HIS A 519 -28.99 0.35 10.99
C HIS A 519 -29.49 1.69 10.46
N LEU A 520 -28.70 2.74 10.63
CA LEU A 520 -29.03 4.09 10.23
C LEU A 520 -28.28 4.48 8.93
N ARG A 521 -28.80 5.46 8.22
CA ARG A 521 -28.13 6.01 7.02
C ARG A 521 -26.81 6.69 7.33
N THR A 522 -26.64 7.17 8.58
CA THR A 522 -25.37 7.72 9.10
C THR A 522 -24.26 6.68 9.23
N GLY A 523 -24.59 5.39 9.14
CA GLY A 523 -23.65 4.31 9.36
C GLY A 523 -23.66 3.71 10.76
N ASP A 524 -24.49 4.23 11.63
CA ASP A 524 -24.66 3.73 12.97
C ASP A 524 -25.39 2.39 12.99
N THR A 525 -25.01 1.55 13.93
CA THR A 525 -25.66 0.26 14.21
C THR A 525 -25.94 0.19 15.70
N VAL A 526 -27.20 0.26 16.06
CA VAL A 526 -27.66 0.37 17.45
C VAL A 526 -28.39 -0.92 17.85
N PRO A 527 -27.96 -1.64 18.89
CA PRO A 527 -28.73 -2.76 19.43
C PRO A 527 -30.00 -2.26 20.13
N TYR A 528 -31.12 -2.97 19.99
CA TYR A 528 -32.35 -2.60 20.62
C TYR A 528 -33.01 -3.74 21.40
N GLU A 529 -33.78 -3.39 22.43
CA GLU A 529 -34.53 -4.32 23.27
C GLU A 529 -36.03 -4.39 22.82
N LEU A 530 -36.63 -3.24 22.71
CA LEU A 530 -38.04 -3.06 22.28
C LEU A 530 -38.10 -2.16 21.06
N ILE A 531 -39.05 -2.43 20.14
CA ILE A 531 -39.22 -1.66 18.92
C ILE A 531 -40.65 -1.68 18.43
N SER A 532 -41.13 -0.53 17.94
CA SER A 532 -42.37 -0.36 17.20
C SER A 532 -42.19 0.63 16.05
N ILE A 533 -43.03 0.54 15.04
CA ILE A 533 -43.00 1.41 13.85
C ILE A 533 -44.37 2.08 13.73
N ASN A 534 -44.38 3.38 13.44
CA ASN A 534 -45.58 4.15 13.14
C ASN A 534 -45.33 5.05 11.92
N GLU A 535 -46.29 5.86 11.51
CA GLU A 535 -46.23 6.75 10.34
C GLU A 535 -45.01 7.74 10.36
N LYS A 536 -44.49 8.09 11.53
CA LYS A 536 -43.43 9.08 11.70
C LYS A 536 -42.04 8.47 11.71
N GLY A 537 -41.91 7.20 12.15
CA GLY A 537 -40.62 6.54 12.28
C GLY A 537 -40.64 5.33 13.20
N VAL A 538 -39.46 5.04 13.74
CA VAL A 538 -39.17 3.87 14.57
C VAL A 538 -38.96 4.32 16.01
N THR A 539 -39.79 3.82 16.93
CA THR A 539 -39.60 4.00 18.37
C THR A 539 -38.93 2.77 18.94
N PHE A 540 -37.88 2.95 19.72
CA PHE A 540 -37.07 1.86 20.25
C PHE A 540 -36.55 2.14 21.65
N LYS A 541 -36.04 1.09 22.33
CA LYS A 541 -35.30 1.18 23.59
C LYS A 541 -33.94 0.53 23.42
N THR A 542 -32.89 1.21 23.84
CA THR A 542 -31.49 0.74 23.82
C THR A 542 -30.79 1.12 25.12
N ALA A 543 -29.67 0.40 25.41
CA ALA A 543 -28.82 0.70 26.56
C ALA A 543 -27.61 1.58 26.20
N VAL A 544 -27.43 1.95 24.90
CA VAL A 544 -26.19 2.61 24.45
C VAL A 544 -26.36 4.10 24.16
N THR A 545 -27.58 4.61 24.07
CA THR A 545 -27.88 6.03 23.84
C THR A 545 -29.16 6.42 24.55
N ASP A 546 -29.43 7.73 24.68
CA ASP A 546 -30.68 8.27 25.24
C ASP A 546 -31.79 8.37 24.21
N ALA A 547 -31.54 8.13 22.93
CA ALA A 547 -32.51 8.22 21.88
C ALA A 547 -33.56 7.11 22.00
N THR A 548 -34.80 7.47 21.81
CA THR A 548 -35.97 6.56 21.82
C THR A 548 -36.73 6.54 20.51
N PHE A 549 -36.34 7.36 19.54
CA PHE A 549 -37.02 7.52 18.26
C PHE A 549 -36.06 7.88 17.14
N VAL A 550 -36.29 7.32 15.96
CA VAL A 550 -35.60 7.66 14.71
C VAL A 550 -36.61 7.81 13.58
N PRO A 551 -36.59 8.91 12.80
CA PRO A 551 -37.51 9.09 11.68
C PRO A 551 -37.19 8.16 10.52
N HIS A 552 -38.19 7.86 9.66
CA HIS A 552 -38.03 6.91 8.55
C HIS A 552 -36.93 7.28 7.55
N ASP A 553 -36.75 8.58 7.30
CA ASP A 553 -35.71 9.07 6.36
C ASP A 553 -34.28 8.80 6.82
N MET A 554 -34.09 8.54 8.12
CA MET A 554 -32.76 8.20 8.70
C MET A 554 -32.57 6.69 8.92
N MET A 555 -33.61 5.89 8.75
CA MET A 555 -33.50 4.42 8.86
C MET A 555 -32.93 3.82 7.59
N LYS A 556 -32.08 2.78 7.72
CA LYS A 556 -31.59 1.99 6.58
C LYS A 556 -32.01 0.53 6.64
N ALA A 557 -31.89 -0.11 7.80
CA ALA A 557 -32.34 -1.48 7.98
C ALA A 557 -32.66 -1.80 9.44
N LEU A 558 -33.48 -2.84 9.65
CA LEU A 558 -33.82 -3.40 10.95
C LEU A 558 -33.65 -4.91 10.94
N GLU A 559 -32.74 -5.44 11.76
CA GLU A 559 -32.55 -6.88 11.98
C GLU A 559 -33.42 -7.35 13.16
N MET A 560 -34.29 -8.34 12.94
CA MET A 560 -35.30 -8.79 13.91
C MET A 560 -34.81 -9.91 14.87
N GLY A 561 -33.59 -10.43 14.67
CA GLY A 561 -33.04 -11.49 15.52
C GLY A 561 -33.60 -12.90 15.28
N ASN A 562 -34.39 -13.09 14.25
CA ASN A 562 -35.08 -14.35 13.94
C ASN A 562 -34.33 -15.17 12.86
N THR A 563 -33.00 -15.11 12.82
CA THR A 563 -32.23 -15.68 11.72
C THR A 563 -31.58 -16.99 12.10
N ASN A 564 -32.12 -18.10 11.63
CA ASN A 564 -31.39 -19.36 11.53
C ASN A 564 -30.68 -19.38 10.17
N SER A 565 -29.37 -19.07 10.16
CA SER A 565 -28.48 -19.21 8.99
C SER A 565 -29.11 -18.73 7.65
N LEU A 566 -29.28 -17.41 7.48
CA LEU A 566 -29.78 -16.87 6.22
C LEU A 566 -28.79 -17.11 5.08
N VAL A 567 -29.25 -17.78 4.02
CA VAL A 567 -28.49 -17.93 2.78
C VAL A 567 -28.25 -16.51 2.20
N PRO A 568 -27.00 -16.16 1.84
CA PRO A 568 -26.74 -14.89 1.16
C PRO A 568 -27.57 -14.78 -0.11
N VAL A 569 -28.11 -13.59 -0.38
CA VAL A 569 -28.82 -13.31 -1.63
C VAL A 569 -27.80 -13.33 -2.76
N ASP A 570 -28.12 -14.10 -3.82
CA ASP A 570 -27.31 -14.02 -5.04
C ASP A 570 -27.48 -12.64 -5.71
N GLN A 571 -26.47 -12.23 -6.45
CA GLN A 571 -26.41 -10.91 -7.06
C GLN A 571 -27.59 -10.65 -8.02
N VAL A 572 -28.04 -11.67 -8.75
CA VAL A 572 -29.14 -11.59 -9.72
C VAL A 572 -30.46 -11.30 -9.02
N LYS A 573 -30.71 -12.02 -7.90
CA LYS A 573 -31.91 -11.83 -7.09
C LYS A 573 -31.92 -10.45 -6.43
N GLN A 574 -30.77 -10.00 -5.91
CA GLN A 574 -30.64 -8.67 -5.33
C GLN A 574 -30.90 -7.58 -6.37
N GLU A 575 -30.35 -7.68 -7.56
CA GLU A 575 -30.53 -6.73 -8.65
C GLU A 575 -32.02 -6.64 -9.04
N ARG A 576 -32.70 -7.78 -9.21
CA ARG A 576 -34.15 -7.80 -9.45
C ARG A 576 -34.98 -7.16 -8.34
N LEU A 577 -34.59 -7.37 -7.07
CA LEU A 577 -35.26 -6.77 -5.93
C LEU A 577 -35.10 -5.25 -5.86
N LEU A 578 -34.02 -4.71 -6.39
CA LEU A 578 -33.68 -3.28 -6.33
C LEU A 578 -34.01 -2.51 -7.61
N THR A 579 -34.26 -3.18 -8.72
CA THR A 579 -34.66 -2.51 -9.97
C THR A 579 -36.13 -2.14 -9.94
N LEU A 580 -36.43 -0.85 -10.15
CA LEU A 580 -37.75 -0.27 -10.16
C LEU A 580 -38.30 -0.26 -11.60
N PRO A 581 -39.30 -1.13 -11.93
CA PRO A 581 -39.91 -1.14 -13.26
C PRO A 581 -40.71 0.13 -13.54
N ARG A 582 -40.90 0.45 -14.82
CA ARG A 582 -41.63 1.64 -15.28
C ARG A 582 -43.03 1.73 -14.69
N MET A 583 -43.70 0.60 -14.52
CA MET A 583 -45.08 0.56 -14.00
C MET A 583 -45.19 0.92 -12.50
N GLN A 584 -44.10 0.84 -11.75
CA GLN A 584 -44.02 1.12 -10.30
C GLN A 584 -43.42 2.49 -9.97
N ARG A 585 -43.07 3.31 -10.96
CA ARG A 585 -42.41 4.61 -10.74
C ARG A 585 -43.30 5.63 -10.04
N ASN A 586 -44.61 5.55 -10.25
CA ASN A 586 -45.57 6.48 -9.61
C ASN A 586 -45.94 6.09 -8.17
N ASN A 587 -45.65 4.89 -7.75
CA ASN A 587 -45.89 4.37 -6.41
C ASN A 587 -44.80 3.36 -6.04
N PRO A 588 -43.54 3.81 -5.83
CA PRO A 588 -42.42 2.91 -5.56
C PRO A 588 -42.57 2.22 -4.20
N PRO A 589 -42.09 0.98 -4.04
CA PRO A 589 -42.02 0.35 -2.72
C PRO A 589 -41.02 1.11 -1.84
N THR A 590 -41.41 1.35 -0.57
CA THR A 590 -40.55 2.04 0.39
C THR A 590 -39.73 1.08 1.27
N HIS A 591 -40.11 -0.20 1.27
CA HIS A 591 -39.48 -1.21 2.09
C HIS A 591 -39.30 -2.54 1.37
N LEU A 592 -38.24 -3.26 1.74
CA LEU A 592 -38.03 -4.64 1.38
C LEU A 592 -38.02 -5.48 2.66
N ILE A 593 -38.95 -6.41 2.77
CA ILE A 593 -39.11 -7.27 3.93
C ILE A 593 -38.58 -8.65 3.61
N ARG A 594 -37.69 -9.16 4.44
CA ARG A 594 -37.14 -10.51 4.32
C ARG A 594 -37.79 -11.43 5.36
N SER A 595 -38.28 -12.56 4.91
CA SER A 595 -38.80 -13.59 5.79
C SER A 595 -37.66 -14.43 6.42
N VAL A 596 -37.97 -15.17 7.48
CA VAL A 596 -37.05 -16.14 8.11
C VAL A 596 -36.67 -17.28 7.16
N ASN A 597 -37.47 -17.53 6.12
CA ASN A 597 -37.17 -18.54 5.08
C ASN A 597 -36.29 -18.00 3.95
N GLY A 598 -35.97 -16.68 3.93
CA GLY A 598 -35.13 -16.04 2.92
C GLY A 598 -35.91 -15.48 1.72
N ASP A 599 -37.24 -15.48 1.76
CA ASP A 599 -38.07 -14.85 0.74
C ASP A 599 -38.15 -13.33 0.97
N TYR A 600 -38.35 -12.58 -0.11
CA TYR A 600 -38.42 -11.13 -0.08
C TYR A 600 -39.76 -10.62 -0.57
N LEU A 601 -40.27 -9.59 0.10
CA LEU A 601 -41.48 -8.88 -0.24
C LEU A 601 -41.21 -7.38 -0.36
N ARG A 602 -41.58 -6.77 -1.49
CA ARG A 602 -41.60 -5.32 -1.66
C ARG A 602 -42.96 -4.79 -1.12
N ALA A 603 -42.88 -3.84 -0.19
CA ALA A 603 -44.07 -3.32 0.47
C ALA A 603 -43.89 -1.87 0.93
N ARG A 604 -44.96 -1.26 1.38
CA ARG A 604 -45.00 -0.05 2.22
C ARG A 604 -45.38 -0.47 3.63
N ILE A 605 -44.63 -0.05 4.62
CA ILE A 605 -44.97 -0.32 6.02
C ILE A 605 -45.92 0.76 6.52
N GLU A 606 -47.01 0.34 7.12
CA GLU A 606 -47.99 1.20 7.78
C GLU A 606 -47.70 1.30 9.28
N SER A 607 -47.52 0.16 9.95
CA SER A 607 -47.19 0.10 11.38
C SER A 607 -46.62 -1.26 11.77
N MET A 608 -45.90 -1.30 12.91
CA MET A 608 -45.41 -2.53 13.55
C MET A 608 -45.60 -2.44 15.06
N ASP A 609 -46.29 -3.42 15.64
CA ASP A 609 -46.39 -3.62 17.08
C ASP A 609 -45.56 -4.81 17.58
N GLN A 610 -45.91 -5.38 18.74
CA GLN A 610 -45.19 -6.53 19.31
C GLN A 610 -45.47 -7.84 18.59
N GLU A 611 -46.62 -8.00 17.90
CA GLU A 611 -47.07 -9.25 17.30
C GLU A 611 -47.09 -9.20 15.77
N PHE A 612 -47.42 -8.04 15.19
CA PHE A 612 -47.70 -7.91 13.77
C PHE A 612 -47.00 -6.72 13.11
N LEU A 613 -46.74 -6.89 11.82
CA LEU A 613 -46.35 -5.85 10.88
C LEU A 613 -47.48 -5.65 9.87
N MET A 614 -48.02 -4.43 9.80
CA MET A 614 -49.03 -4.03 8.81
C MET A 614 -48.31 -3.44 7.60
N VAL A 615 -48.61 -3.96 6.43
CA VAL A 615 -47.97 -3.57 5.17
C VAL A 615 -48.95 -3.42 4.05
N GLU A 616 -48.76 -2.44 3.19
CA GLU A 616 -49.44 -2.29 1.92
C GLU A 616 -48.65 -3.00 0.80
N VAL A 617 -49.30 -3.95 0.12
CA VAL A 617 -48.76 -4.67 -1.02
C VAL A 617 -49.79 -4.58 -2.16
N ARG A 618 -49.43 -3.97 -3.29
CA ARG A 618 -50.31 -3.77 -4.45
C ARG A 618 -51.64 -3.10 -4.10
N LEU A 619 -51.60 -2.08 -3.24
CA LEU A 619 -52.74 -1.32 -2.71
C LEU A 619 -53.67 -2.14 -1.80
N GLU A 620 -53.27 -3.28 -1.29
CA GLU A 620 -54.00 -4.06 -0.28
C GLU A 620 -53.22 -4.08 1.02
N SER A 621 -53.79 -3.74 2.13
CA SER A 621 -53.23 -3.89 3.47
C SER A 621 -53.20 -5.37 3.87
N LYS A 622 -52.01 -5.84 4.28
CA LYS A 622 -51.77 -7.21 4.73
C LYS A 622 -51.07 -7.23 6.09
N GLN A 623 -51.46 -8.20 6.90
CA GLN A 623 -50.91 -8.42 8.22
C GLN A 623 -49.86 -9.56 8.19
N LEU A 624 -48.64 -9.28 8.60
CA LEU A 624 -47.56 -10.25 8.70
C LEU A 624 -47.23 -10.50 10.17
N LYS A 625 -47.04 -11.77 10.56
CA LYS A 625 -46.56 -12.08 11.92
C LYS A 625 -45.10 -11.69 12.06
N ARG A 626 -44.78 -10.91 13.11
CA ARG A 626 -43.45 -10.39 13.38
C ARG A 626 -42.38 -11.49 13.49
N ASN A 627 -42.71 -12.65 14.07
CA ASN A 627 -41.77 -13.77 14.20
C ASN A 627 -41.44 -14.44 12.86
N HIS A 628 -42.13 -14.17 11.77
CA HIS A 628 -41.80 -14.62 10.42
C HIS A 628 -40.87 -13.65 9.68
N ILE A 629 -40.56 -12.51 10.26
CA ILE A 629 -39.74 -11.47 9.66
C ILE A 629 -38.32 -11.60 10.21
N ALA A 630 -37.36 -11.67 9.33
CA ALA A 630 -35.91 -11.68 9.66
C ALA A 630 -35.34 -10.26 9.61
N GLU A 631 -35.77 -9.47 8.63
CA GLU A 631 -35.13 -8.21 8.29
C GLU A 631 -36.07 -7.29 7.54
N ILE A 632 -35.95 -5.98 7.77
CA ILE A 632 -36.66 -4.92 7.04
C ILE A 632 -35.62 -3.94 6.52
N ILE A 633 -35.62 -3.63 5.22
CA ILE A 633 -34.73 -2.69 4.59
C ILE A 633 -35.50 -1.51 4.05
N TRP A 634 -35.13 -0.28 4.40
CA TRP A 634 -35.70 0.96 3.87
C TRP A 634 -35.08 1.27 2.50
N LEU A 635 -35.98 1.58 1.54
CA LEU A 635 -35.66 1.96 0.18
C LEU A 635 -35.99 3.45 0.02
N HIS A 636 -34.97 4.29 -0.16
CA HIS A 636 -35.14 5.74 -0.22
C HIS A 636 -35.17 6.24 -1.66
N GLU A 637 -36.11 7.12 -1.97
CA GLU A 637 -36.28 7.72 -3.32
C GLU A 637 -35.11 8.66 -3.66
N ASP A 638 -34.56 9.36 -2.67
CA ASP A 638 -33.37 10.23 -2.84
C ASP A 638 -32.09 9.47 -3.17
N GLU A 639 -32.05 8.15 -2.96
CA GLU A 639 -30.94 7.28 -3.36
C GLU A 639 -31.07 6.72 -4.81
N LEU A 640 -32.20 7.04 -5.53
CA LEU A 640 -32.44 6.56 -6.88
C LEU A 640 -31.51 7.18 -7.91
N GLY A 641 -30.74 6.34 -8.61
CA GLY A 641 -29.93 6.76 -9.77
C GLY A 641 -28.58 7.38 -9.45
N GLU A 642 -28.24 7.63 -8.18
CA GLU A 642 -26.92 8.12 -7.80
C GLU A 642 -25.93 6.97 -7.66
N LYS A 643 -24.74 7.13 -8.26
CA LYS A 643 -23.64 6.20 -8.01
C LYS A 643 -23.18 6.36 -6.56
N PRO A 644 -22.70 5.28 -5.90
CA PRO A 644 -22.22 5.36 -4.51
C PRO A 644 -21.15 6.43 -4.26
N SER A 645 -20.41 6.83 -5.32
CA SER A 645 -19.40 7.89 -5.28
C SER A 645 -19.95 9.31 -5.31
N ASP A 646 -21.21 9.50 -5.75
CA ASP A 646 -21.79 10.83 -6.01
C ASP A 646 -22.68 11.32 -4.85
N LEU A 647 -22.98 10.44 -3.91
CA LEU A 647 -23.61 10.84 -2.67
C LEU A 647 -22.62 11.65 -1.85
N GLN A 648 -22.77 12.97 -1.88
CA GLN A 648 -22.21 13.82 -0.84
C GLN A 648 -22.87 13.41 0.47
N GLN A 649 -22.27 12.45 1.18
CA GLN A 649 -22.60 12.23 2.59
C GLN A 649 -22.41 13.59 3.27
N PRO A 650 -23.34 14.00 4.16
CA PRO A 650 -23.16 15.21 4.92
C PRO A 650 -21.75 15.16 5.50
N SER A 651 -20.92 16.12 5.09
CA SER A 651 -19.56 16.23 5.62
C SER A 651 -19.71 16.40 7.12
N LEU A 652 -19.51 15.32 7.88
CA LEU A 652 -19.47 15.39 9.32
C LEU A 652 -18.42 16.42 9.69
N ALA A 653 -18.74 17.32 10.60
CA ALA A 653 -17.79 18.29 11.11
C ALA A 653 -16.51 17.56 11.57
N PRO A 654 -15.34 18.19 11.47
CA PRO A 654 -14.03 17.52 11.58
C PRO A 654 -13.75 16.75 12.88
N THR A 655 -14.60 16.82 13.85
CA THR A 655 -14.41 16.27 15.21
C THR A 655 -15.24 15.02 15.53
N HIS A 656 -15.96 14.42 14.57
CA HIS A 656 -16.74 13.21 14.86
C HIS A 656 -15.86 11.98 15.03
N VAL A 657 -16.28 11.10 15.95
CA VAL A 657 -15.70 9.76 16.13
C VAL A 657 -16.78 8.70 15.87
N GLN A 658 -16.35 7.50 15.45
CA GLN A 658 -17.20 6.32 15.41
C GLN A 658 -16.55 5.19 16.21
N ALA A 659 -17.23 4.78 17.28
CA ALA A 659 -16.82 3.63 18.07
C ALA A 659 -17.38 2.35 17.46
N GLN A 660 -16.51 1.39 17.15
CA GLN A 660 -16.86 0.07 16.59
C GLN A 660 -16.56 -1.00 17.64
N ARG A 661 -17.55 -1.85 17.93
CA ARG A 661 -17.45 -2.96 18.87
C ARG A 661 -17.48 -4.32 18.14
N SER A 662 -16.89 -5.35 18.74
CA SER A 662 -16.88 -6.73 18.22
C SER A 662 -18.29 -7.32 18.04
N ASN A 663 -19.25 -6.86 18.84
CA ASN A 663 -20.67 -7.23 18.70
C ASN A 663 -21.37 -6.56 17.49
N GLY A 664 -20.64 -5.76 16.69
CA GLY A 664 -21.11 -5.03 15.51
C GLY A 664 -21.82 -3.72 15.80
N THR A 665 -21.90 -3.28 17.06
CA THR A 665 -22.40 -1.93 17.40
C THR A 665 -21.46 -0.89 16.82
N ARG A 666 -22.02 0.18 16.23
CA ARG A 666 -21.30 1.33 15.69
C ARG A 666 -22.03 2.59 16.14
N LEU A 667 -21.33 3.49 16.80
CA LEU A 667 -21.91 4.74 17.32
C LEU A 667 -21.07 5.92 16.85
N THR A 668 -21.68 6.82 16.08
CA THR A 668 -21.07 8.04 15.58
C THR A 668 -21.55 9.23 16.41
N PHE A 669 -20.61 9.98 17.00
CA PHE A 669 -20.93 11.15 17.82
C PHE A 669 -19.79 12.15 17.84
N GLN A 670 -20.07 13.38 18.21
CA GLN A 670 -19.08 14.40 18.50
C GLN A 670 -18.55 14.18 19.92
N PRO A 671 -17.28 13.82 20.11
CA PRO A 671 -16.73 13.59 21.44
C PRO A 671 -16.56 14.92 22.17
N GLN A 672 -16.95 14.97 23.44
CA GLN A 672 -16.87 16.16 24.31
C GLN A 672 -16.02 15.93 25.54
N GLU A 673 -15.92 14.68 25.98
CA GLU A 673 -15.25 14.30 27.21
C GLU A 673 -14.60 12.93 27.07
N CYS A 674 -13.38 12.79 27.58
CA CYS A 674 -12.68 11.52 27.69
C CYS A 674 -12.02 11.45 29.07
N ASP A 675 -12.28 10.40 29.86
CA ASP A 675 -11.68 10.18 31.17
C ASP A 675 -10.56 9.12 31.15
N GLY A 676 -10.18 8.65 29.94
CA GLY A 676 -9.19 7.58 29.75
C GLY A 676 -9.76 6.16 29.84
N LYS A 677 -11.02 6.00 30.30
CA LYS A 677 -11.76 4.72 30.32
C LYS A 677 -12.95 4.71 29.41
N GLN A 678 -13.63 5.85 29.27
CA GLN A 678 -14.77 6.07 28.40
C GLN A 678 -14.59 7.34 27.56
N VAL A 679 -15.31 7.38 26.43
CA VAL A 679 -15.50 8.59 25.62
C VAL A 679 -16.98 8.89 25.59
N ALA A 680 -17.33 10.12 25.93
CA ALA A 680 -18.72 10.61 25.93
C ALA A 680 -18.86 11.81 24.99
N GLY A 681 -20.07 11.98 24.43
CA GLY A 681 -20.38 13.10 23.52
C GLY A 681 -21.81 13.08 23.06
N THR A 682 -22.12 13.83 22.01
CA THR A 682 -23.47 13.99 21.48
C THR A 682 -23.56 13.63 20.02
N SER A 683 -24.64 12.98 19.64
CA SER A 683 -25.07 12.73 18.25
C SER A 683 -26.38 13.47 18.02
N GLU A 684 -26.53 14.14 16.88
CA GLU A 684 -27.78 14.84 16.53
C GLU A 684 -28.98 13.89 16.49
N LEU A 685 -28.74 12.65 16.06
CA LEU A 685 -29.81 11.65 15.90
C LEU A 685 -29.97 10.75 17.13
N LEU A 686 -28.86 10.39 17.78
CA LEU A 686 -28.85 9.42 18.88
C LEU A 686 -28.78 10.06 20.28
N GLY A 687 -28.75 11.41 20.37
CA GLY A 687 -28.68 12.12 21.63
C GLY A 687 -27.33 11.94 22.32
N ARG A 688 -27.32 11.78 23.63
CA ARG A 688 -26.10 11.55 24.40
C ARG A 688 -25.59 10.13 24.20
N CYS A 689 -24.34 10.02 23.77
CA CYS A 689 -23.65 8.76 23.56
C CYS A 689 -22.49 8.63 24.55
N HIS A 690 -22.28 7.42 25.05
CA HIS A 690 -21.10 7.08 25.87
C HIS A 690 -20.59 5.70 25.52
N VAL A 691 -19.29 5.51 25.52
CA VAL A 691 -18.66 4.27 25.08
C VAL A 691 -17.49 3.92 25.98
N GLU A 692 -17.58 2.78 26.67
CA GLU A 692 -16.46 2.22 27.42
C GLU A 692 -15.37 1.77 26.46
N LEU A 693 -14.14 2.26 26.63
CA LEU A 693 -13.01 1.91 25.77
C LEU A 693 -12.71 0.40 25.79
N THR A 694 -13.00 -0.30 26.89
CA THR A 694 -12.85 -1.77 27.01
C THR A 694 -13.66 -2.55 25.99
N ASP A 695 -14.78 -1.98 25.53
CA ASP A 695 -15.68 -2.62 24.57
C ASP A 695 -15.41 -2.23 23.12
N VAL A 696 -14.57 -1.21 22.88
CA VAL A 696 -14.26 -0.68 21.55
C VAL A 696 -13.13 -1.49 20.93
N ASP A 697 -13.32 -2.03 19.74
CA ASP A 697 -12.24 -2.63 18.97
C ASP A 697 -11.49 -1.56 18.15
N VAL A 698 -12.24 -0.66 17.51
CA VAL A 698 -11.69 0.43 16.71
C VAL A 698 -12.45 1.73 16.99
N LEU A 699 -11.74 2.82 17.22
CA LEU A 699 -12.28 4.18 17.28
C LEU A 699 -11.82 4.95 16.03
N LEU A 700 -12.72 5.18 15.07
CA LEU A 700 -12.45 6.01 13.89
C LEU A 700 -12.56 7.48 14.25
N ILE A 701 -11.74 8.34 13.60
CA ILE A 701 -11.65 9.78 13.89
C ILE A 701 -11.74 10.57 12.57
N GLY A 702 -12.57 11.59 12.53
CA GLY A 702 -12.70 12.52 11.42
C GLY A 702 -13.17 11.86 10.12
N ARG A 703 -12.51 12.14 8.99
CA ARG A 703 -12.90 11.65 7.66
C ARG A 703 -12.99 10.13 7.54
N GLN A 704 -12.26 9.38 8.34
CA GLN A 704 -12.35 7.91 8.29
C GLN A 704 -13.72 7.37 8.71
N VAL A 705 -14.51 8.15 9.45
CA VAL A 705 -15.90 7.82 9.76
C VAL A 705 -16.75 7.79 8.47
N ASN A 706 -16.55 8.78 7.58
CA ASN A 706 -17.28 8.86 6.30
C ASN A 706 -16.89 7.72 5.34
N ASP A 707 -15.61 7.40 5.28
CA ASP A 707 -15.09 6.30 4.43
C ASP A 707 -15.63 4.94 4.90
N ALA A 708 -15.76 4.73 6.21
CA ALA A 708 -16.34 3.52 6.78
C ALA A 708 -17.85 3.43 6.53
N ALA A 709 -18.57 4.56 6.54
CA ALA A 709 -20.01 4.61 6.25
C ALA A 709 -20.31 4.18 4.80
N ALA A 710 -19.44 4.50 3.84
CA ALA A 710 -19.59 4.09 2.44
C ALA A 710 -19.48 2.56 2.22
N GLN A 711 -18.90 1.82 3.17
CA GLN A 711 -18.67 0.36 3.09
C GLN A 711 -19.69 -0.48 3.86
N LEU A 712 -20.84 0.08 4.25
CA LEU A 712 -21.82 -0.60 5.09
C LEU A 712 -22.55 -1.74 4.37
N THR A 713 -22.94 -2.76 5.16
CA THR A 713 -23.65 -3.96 4.70
C THR A 713 -24.91 -3.62 3.90
N TYR A 714 -25.64 -2.59 4.32
CA TYR A 714 -26.88 -2.13 3.68
C TYR A 714 -26.67 -0.99 2.67
N GLY A 715 -25.49 -0.43 2.50
CA GLY A 715 -25.20 0.63 1.55
C GLY A 715 -25.43 0.25 0.08
N ARG A 716 -25.39 -1.06 -0.22
CA ARG A 716 -25.69 -1.61 -1.55
C ARG A 716 -27.18 -1.85 -1.82
N TRP A 717 -28.04 -1.74 -0.82
CA TRP A 717 -29.49 -1.90 -0.96
C TRP A 717 -30.12 -0.59 -1.34
N ARG A 718 -29.92 -0.18 -2.61
CA ARG A 718 -30.46 1.03 -3.22
C ARG A 718 -31.26 0.69 -4.45
N MET A 719 -32.39 1.36 -4.61
CA MET A 719 -33.19 1.22 -5.82
C MET A 719 -32.46 1.84 -7.01
N GLN A 720 -32.64 1.24 -8.16
CA GLN A 720 -32.20 1.77 -9.45
C GLN A 720 -33.39 1.72 -10.44
N HIS A 721 -33.45 2.69 -11.32
CA HIS A 721 -34.45 2.62 -12.38
C HIS A 721 -34.11 1.48 -13.34
N ALA A 722 -35.12 0.73 -13.74
CA ALA A 722 -35.01 -0.12 -14.92
C ALA A 722 -34.60 0.75 -16.13
N VAL A 723 -33.82 0.17 -17.01
CA VAL A 723 -33.43 0.84 -18.25
C VAL A 723 -34.66 1.33 -18.98
N ASP A 724 -34.66 2.60 -19.40
CA ASP A 724 -35.73 3.23 -20.17
C ASP A 724 -35.25 3.39 -21.59
N PRO A 725 -35.38 2.37 -22.45
CA PRO A 725 -34.82 2.40 -23.76
C PRO A 725 -35.51 3.44 -24.66
N LYS A 726 -34.67 4.13 -25.43
CA LYS A 726 -35.17 5.01 -26.49
C LYS A 726 -35.32 4.17 -27.75
N PHE A 727 -36.36 4.45 -28.56
CA PHE A 727 -36.46 3.84 -29.89
C PHE A 727 -35.58 4.60 -30.87
N VAL A 728 -34.92 3.86 -31.78
CA VAL A 728 -34.10 4.40 -32.86
C VAL A 728 -34.94 4.26 -34.13
N SER A 729 -35.21 5.41 -34.81
CA SER A 729 -35.95 5.39 -36.09
C SER A 729 -35.05 4.87 -37.22
N ALA A 730 -35.65 4.25 -38.19
CA ALA A 730 -34.97 3.69 -39.34
C ALA A 730 -34.11 4.71 -40.14
N ASP A 731 -34.48 6.00 -40.08
CA ASP A 731 -33.79 7.09 -40.78
C ASP A 731 -32.57 7.66 -40.05
N GLY A 732 -32.33 7.26 -38.79
CA GLY A 732 -31.28 7.78 -37.91
C GLY A 732 -30.14 6.78 -37.66
N ALA A 733 -30.29 5.53 -38.01
CA ALA A 733 -29.28 4.52 -37.81
C ALA A 733 -28.30 4.51 -38.98
N THR A 734 -27.13 5.02 -38.82
CA THR A 734 -25.96 4.51 -39.55
C THR A 734 -25.71 3.09 -38.99
N ALA A 735 -26.53 2.14 -39.46
CA ALA A 735 -26.33 0.73 -39.16
C ALA A 735 -24.98 0.34 -39.75
N ARG A 736 -23.99 0.11 -38.91
CA ARG A 736 -22.75 -0.45 -39.34
C ARG A 736 -22.99 -1.93 -39.62
N PRO A 737 -22.65 -2.40 -40.83
CA PRO A 737 -23.19 -3.66 -41.38
C PRO A 737 -22.69 -4.93 -40.73
N LEU A 738 -21.70 -4.84 -39.82
CA LEU A 738 -21.04 -6.00 -39.21
C LEU A 738 -21.59 -6.41 -37.84
N GLY A 739 -22.18 -5.48 -37.08
CA GLY A 739 -22.71 -5.74 -35.72
C GLY A 739 -21.65 -6.11 -34.69
N ILE A 740 -20.41 -5.68 -34.87
CA ILE A 740 -19.25 -6.03 -34.02
C ILE A 740 -18.73 -4.90 -33.11
N GLU A 741 -19.27 -3.69 -33.21
CA GLU A 741 -18.74 -2.50 -32.55
C GLU A 741 -19.17 -2.36 -31.09
N SER A 742 -19.80 -3.38 -30.52
CA SER A 742 -20.18 -3.38 -29.10
C SER A 742 -19.11 -4.01 -28.23
N ASP A 743 -18.82 -3.41 -27.08
CA ASP A 743 -17.95 -3.99 -26.04
C ASP A 743 -18.42 -5.36 -25.55
N MET A 744 -19.65 -5.78 -25.86
CA MET A 744 -20.19 -7.10 -25.51
C MET A 744 -19.76 -8.19 -26.50
N VAL A 745 -19.44 -7.83 -27.74
CA VAL A 745 -19.06 -8.80 -28.75
C VAL A 745 -17.77 -9.52 -28.37
N GLY A 746 -17.73 -10.84 -28.57
CA GLY A 746 -16.63 -11.71 -28.15
C GLY A 746 -16.63 -12.08 -26.65
N LYS A 747 -17.57 -11.56 -25.85
CA LYS A 747 -17.68 -11.89 -24.41
C LYS A 747 -18.84 -12.87 -24.14
N PRO A 748 -18.75 -13.63 -23.02
CA PRO A 748 -19.85 -14.48 -22.61
C PRO A 748 -21.15 -13.68 -22.44
N ALA A 749 -22.23 -14.15 -23.07
CA ALA A 749 -23.55 -13.55 -22.94
C ALA A 749 -24.05 -13.60 -21.49
N PRO A 750 -24.59 -12.49 -20.93
CA PRO A 750 -25.15 -12.49 -19.58
C PRO A 750 -26.28 -13.52 -19.43
N ASP A 751 -26.10 -14.55 -18.58
CA ASP A 751 -27.12 -15.59 -18.36
C ASP A 751 -28.36 -15.00 -17.67
N PHE A 752 -29.54 -15.47 -18.09
CA PHE A 752 -30.81 -15.07 -17.51
C PHE A 752 -31.82 -16.21 -17.50
N THR A 753 -32.81 -16.07 -16.63
CA THR A 753 -34.03 -16.89 -16.61
C THR A 753 -35.26 -15.97 -16.61
N LEU A 754 -36.07 -16.06 -17.63
CA LEU A 754 -37.32 -15.31 -17.74
C LEU A 754 -38.51 -16.26 -17.97
N GLU A 755 -39.70 -15.81 -17.58
CA GLU A 755 -40.95 -16.47 -17.92
C GLU A 755 -41.31 -16.14 -19.38
N LEU A 756 -41.69 -17.12 -20.16
CA LEU A 756 -42.24 -16.92 -21.48
C LEU A 756 -43.71 -16.53 -21.41
N LEU A 757 -44.24 -15.96 -22.51
CA LEU A 757 -45.62 -15.54 -22.63
C LEU A 757 -46.64 -16.71 -22.50
N ASP A 758 -46.21 -17.93 -22.71
CA ASP A 758 -46.99 -19.17 -22.52
C ASP A 758 -46.97 -19.71 -21.10
N GLY A 759 -46.20 -19.08 -20.21
CA GLY A 759 -46.05 -19.46 -18.81
C GLY A 759 -44.90 -20.45 -18.54
N THR A 760 -44.20 -20.88 -19.57
CA THR A 760 -42.98 -21.71 -19.38
C THR A 760 -41.76 -20.87 -19.01
N SER A 761 -40.69 -21.47 -18.56
CA SER A 761 -39.45 -20.79 -18.17
C SER A 761 -38.36 -21.00 -19.20
N TYR A 762 -37.75 -19.90 -19.68
CA TYR A 762 -36.62 -19.91 -20.57
C TYR A 762 -35.32 -19.51 -19.84
N ARG A 763 -34.32 -20.35 -19.91
CA ARG A 763 -32.99 -20.07 -19.35
C ARG A 763 -31.94 -20.15 -20.47
N LEU A 764 -31.25 -19.03 -20.74
CA LEU A 764 -30.28 -18.93 -21.84
C LEU A 764 -29.19 -20.00 -21.78
N SER A 765 -28.59 -20.23 -20.59
CA SER A 765 -27.51 -21.23 -20.45
C SER A 765 -27.93 -22.68 -20.71
N SER A 766 -29.22 -22.99 -20.73
CA SER A 766 -29.76 -24.30 -21.10
C SER A 766 -29.76 -24.54 -22.60
N HIS A 767 -29.53 -23.51 -23.42
CA HIS A 767 -29.55 -23.55 -24.91
C HIS A 767 -28.12 -23.50 -25.50
N LYS A 768 -27.08 -23.77 -24.71
CA LYS A 768 -25.72 -23.95 -25.22
C LYS A 768 -25.67 -25.06 -26.29
N GLY A 769 -24.92 -24.80 -27.36
CA GLY A 769 -24.88 -25.65 -28.52
C GLY A 769 -25.77 -25.19 -29.66
N LYS A 770 -26.73 -24.29 -29.39
CA LYS A 770 -27.54 -23.58 -30.38
C LYS A 770 -27.06 -22.16 -30.58
N ILE A 771 -27.43 -21.56 -31.69
CA ILE A 771 -27.30 -20.12 -31.93
C ILE A 771 -28.60 -19.48 -31.49
N VAL A 772 -28.52 -18.47 -30.59
CA VAL A 772 -29.70 -17.78 -30.08
C VAL A 772 -29.71 -16.34 -30.56
N VAL A 773 -30.83 -15.94 -31.14
CA VAL A 773 -31.08 -14.56 -31.53
C VAL A 773 -32.02 -13.94 -30.46
N LEU A 774 -31.50 -12.98 -29.70
CA LEU A 774 -32.31 -12.19 -28.76
C LEU A 774 -32.73 -10.90 -29.46
N ASP A 775 -34.05 -10.61 -29.50
CA ASP A 775 -34.55 -9.35 -30.02
C ASP A 775 -35.28 -8.57 -28.89
N PHE A 776 -34.66 -7.47 -28.44
CA PHE A 776 -35.18 -6.59 -27.38
C PHE A 776 -36.17 -5.58 -27.98
N TRP A 777 -37.44 -5.67 -27.57
CA TRP A 777 -38.50 -4.89 -28.12
C TRP A 777 -39.58 -4.45 -27.12
N ALA A 778 -40.47 -3.56 -27.57
CA ALA A 778 -41.66 -3.18 -26.84
C ALA A 778 -42.83 -2.83 -27.79
N THR A 779 -44.07 -2.98 -27.33
CA THR A 779 -45.27 -2.71 -28.15
C THR A 779 -45.44 -1.24 -28.54
N TRP A 780 -44.84 -0.33 -27.77
CA TRP A 780 -44.85 1.13 -28.04
C TRP A 780 -43.70 1.57 -28.96
N CYS A 781 -42.78 0.67 -29.30
CA CYS A 781 -41.61 0.96 -30.14
C CYS A 781 -42.00 0.71 -31.63
N GLY A 782 -42.36 1.77 -32.34
CA GLY A 782 -42.76 1.68 -33.74
C GLY A 782 -41.70 0.98 -34.63
N PRO A 783 -40.39 1.35 -34.57
CA PRO A 783 -39.36 0.67 -35.30
C PRO A 783 -39.19 -0.82 -34.96
N CYS A 784 -39.43 -1.21 -33.68
CA CYS A 784 -39.41 -2.62 -33.30
C CYS A 784 -40.52 -3.42 -33.98
N ILE A 785 -41.72 -2.85 -34.01
CA ILE A 785 -42.90 -3.46 -34.67
C ILE A 785 -42.66 -3.67 -36.17
N GLN A 786 -41.87 -2.80 -36.81
CA GLN A 786 -41.51 -2.92 -38.21
C GLN A 786 -40.37 -3.94 -38.45
N ALA A 787 -39.40 -4.03 -37.54
CA ALA A 787 -38.23 -4.92 -37.65
C ALA A 787 -38.58 -6.38 -37.28
N MET A 788 -39.48 -6.62 -36.31
CA MET A 788 -39.76 -7.96 -35.79
C MET A 788 -40.20 -8.98 -36.86
N PRO A 789 -41.06 -8.65 -37.84
CA PRO A 789 -41.38 -9.60 -38.92
C PRO A 789 -40.13 -10.00 -39.75
N GLN A 790 -39.21 -9.05 -39.97
CA GLN A 790 -37.96 -9.30 -40.68
C GLN A 790 -37.02 -10.22 -39.91
N VAL A 791 -36.93 -9.99 -38.58
CA VAL A 791 -36.13 -10.84 -37.68
C VAL A 791 -36.68 -12.26 -37.66
N ASP A 792 -37.98 -12.42 -37.52
CA ASP A 792 -38.67 -13.71 -37.49
C ASP A 792 -38.50 -14.46 -38.79
N GLU A 793 -38.68 -13.81 -39.96
CA GLU A 793 -38.49 -14.39 -41.30
C GLU A 793 -37.04 -14.85 -41.49
N VAL A 794 -36.08 -13.98 -41.16
CA VAL A 794 -34.64 -14.31 -41.35
C VAL A 794 -34.22 -15.46 -40.43
N VAL A 795 -34.63 -15.48 -39.14
CA VAL A 795 -34.27 -16.57 -38.24
C VAL A 795 -34.91 -17.88 -38.69
N HIS A 796 -36.11 -17.88 -39.22
CA HIS A 796 -36.80 -19.06 -39.74
C HIS A 796 -36.05 -19.71 -40.94
N GLU A 797 -35.31 -18.92 -41.75
CA GLU A 797 -34.46 -19.45 -42.83
C GLU A 797 -33.31 -20.35 -42.29
N PHE A 798 -32.95 -20.24 -41.02
CA PHE A 798 -31.88 -20.99 -40.37
C PHE A 798 -32.35 -21.99 -39.30
N GLU A 799 -33.65 -22.26 -39.19
CA GLU A 799 -34.23 -23.16 -38.20
C GLU A 799 -33.61 -24.57 -38.27
N ASP A 800 -33.35 -25.09 -39.46
CA ASP A 800 -32.68 -26.37 -39.67
C ASP A 800 -31.21 -26.41 -39.26
N GLN A 801 -30.64 -25.27 -38.85
CA GLN A 801 -29.21 -25.08 -38.42
C GLN A 801 -29.08 -24.80 -36.95
N ASP A 802 -30.09 -25.16 -36.13
CA ASP A 802 -30.13 -24.95 -34.69
C ASP A 802 -30.06 -23.45 -34.26
N VAL A 803 -30.69 -22.55 -35.05
CA VAL A 803 -30.89 -21.16 -34.73
C VAL A 803 -32.28 -20.97 -34.15
N GLU A 804 -32.39 -20.27 -33.03
CA GLU A 804 -33.68 -19.97 -32.40
C GLU A 804 -33.84 -18.48 -32.07
N LEU A 805 -35.09 -17.97 -32.20
CA LEU A 805 -35.46 -16.60 -31.86
C LEU A 805 -36.10 -16.55 -30.48
N VAL A 806 -35.63 -15.61 -29.63
CA VAL A 806 -36.29 -15.24 -28.36
C VAL A 806 -36.52 -13.73 -28.37
N ALA A 807 -37.78 -13.32 -28.51
CA ALA A 807 -38.16 -11.91 -28.43
C ALA A 807 -38.29 -11.47 -26.98
N VAL A 808 -37.35 -10.63 -26.49
CA VAL A 808 -37.35 -10.16 -25.09
C VAL A 808 -38.16 -8.87 -24.98
N ASN A 809 -39.36 -8.97 -24.42
CA ASN A 809 -40.23 -7.80 -24.25
C ASN A 809 -39.93 -7.03 -22.97
N LEU A 810 -39.91 -5.71 -23.09
CA LEU A 810 -39.42 -4.81 -22.03
C LEU A 810 -40.59 -4.20 -21.25
N GLN A 811 -40.73 -4.61 -19.98
CA GLN A 811 -41.53 -3.98 -18.94
C GLN A 811 -43.05 -3.77 -19.31
N GLU A 812 -43.64 -4.71 -20.02
CA GLU A 812 -45.04 -4.65 -20.42
C GLU A 812 -45.85 -5.83 -19.88
N ALA A 813 -47.18 -5.63 -19.76
CA ALA A 813 -48.10 -6.66 -19.34
C ALA A 813 -48.35 -7.69 -20.47
N PRO A 814 -48.53 -8.99 -20.18
CA PRO A 814 -48.71 -10.06 -21.17
C PRO A 814 -49.89 -9.83 -22.13
N ASP A 815 -51.00 -9.28 -21.68
CA ASP A 815 -52.17 -9.07 -22.51
C ASP A 815 -51.94 -8.07 -23.65
N LYS A 816 -51.15 -7.01 -23.39
CA LYS A 816 -50.78 -6.03 -24.41
C LYS A 816 -49.84 -6.62 -25.45
N ILE A 817 -48.92 -7.49 -25.03
CA ILE A 817 -47.99 -8.21 -25.89
C ILE A 817 -48.79 -9.15 -26.83
N LYS A 818 -49.68 -9.97 -26.25
CA LYS A 818 -50.52 -10.92 -27.01
C LYS A 818 -51.32 -10.20 -28.10
N SER A 819 -52.03 -9.12 -27.74
CA SER A 819 -52.81 -8.35 -28.72
C SER A 819 -51.96 -7.74 -29.84
N THR A 820 -50.70 -7.39 -29.58
CA THR A 820 -49.82 -6.87 -30.59
C THR A 820 -49.30 -7.98 -31.52
N LEU A 821 -48.91 -9.14 -30.98
CA LEU A 821 -48.48 -10.30 -31.78
C LEU A 821 -49.58 -10.86 -32.69
N GLU A 822 -50.81 -10.93 -32.19
CA GLU A 822 -51.98 -11.31 -32.94
C GLU A 822 -52.19 -10.39 -34.18
N ARG A 823 -52.08 -9.06 -33.96
CA ARG A 823 -52.18 -8.06 -35.01
C ARG A 823 -51.08 -8.22 -36.05
N LEU A 824 -49.87 -8.59 -35.66
CA LEU A 824 -48.68 -8.83 -36.53
C LEU A 824 -48.72 -10.21 -37.19
N LYS A 825 -49.56 -11.11 -36.69
CA LYS A 825 -49.65 -12.54 -37.11
C LYS A 825 -48.32 -13.28 -36.88
N LEU A 826 -47.61 -12.96 -35.80
CA LEU A 826 -46.35 -13.56 -35.40
C LEU A 826 -46.52 -14.41 -34.16
N ASN A 827 -45.71 -15.46 -33.99
CA ASN A 827 -45.77 -16.32 -32.83
C ASN A 827 -44.35 -16.71 -32.35
N PRO A 828 -43.42 -15.76 -32.15
CA PRO A 828 -42.10 -16.08 -31.65
C PRO A 828 -42.19 -16.48 -30.16
N ALA A 829 -41.11 -17.12 -29.64
CA ALA A 829 -40.95 -17.28 -28.18
C ALA A 829 -40.71 -15.91 -27.58
N VAL A 830 -41.63 -15.43 -26.69
CA VAL A 830 -41.51 -14.10 -26.06
C VAL A 830 -41.17 -14.28 -24.62
N ALA A 831 -39.99 -13.77 -24.22
CA ALA A 831 -39.53 -13.71 -22.86
C ALA A 831 -39.88 -12.37 -22.19
N LEU A 832 -40.46 -12.44 -20.99
CA LEU A 832 -41.02 -11.29 -20.27
C LEU A 832 -39.96 -10.67 -19.31
N ASP A 833 -39.26 -9.63 -19.71
CA ASP A 833 -38.37 -8.85 -18.86
C ASP A 833 -39.18 -7.75 -18.13
N ILE A 834 -40.06 -8.17 -17.23
CA ILE A 834 -41.03 -7.30 -16.52
C ILE A 834 -40.28 -6.26 -15.64
N ASP A 835 -39.15 -6.63 -15.07
CA ASP A 835 -38.33 -5.76 -14.21
C ASP A 835 -37.27 -4.96 -14.95
N GLY A 836 -37.02 -5.25 -16.25
CA GLY A 836 -36.04 -4.56 -17.08
C GLY A 836 -34.59 -4.88 -16.77
N VAL A 837 -34.32 -5.91 -15.96
CA VAL A 837 -32.97 -6.28 -15.52
C VAL A 837 -32.19 -6.92 -16.64
N VAL A 838 -32.81 -7.76 -17.47
CA VAL A 838 -32.14 -8.42 -18.58
C VAL A 838 -31.76 -7.38 -19.65
N ALA A 839 -32.66 -6.45 -19.96
CA ALA A 839 -32.34 -5.31 -20.83
C ALA A 839 -31.15 -4.50 -20.31
N GLY A 840 -31.09 -4.26 -19.00
CA GLY A 840 -29.96 -3.57 -18.36
C GLY A 840 -28.62 -4.30 -18.54
N ARG A 841 -28.60 -5.63 -18.39
CA ARG A 841 -27.42 -6.47 -18.56
C ARG A 841 -26.90 -6.51 -19.98
N TYR A 842 -27.81 -6.46 -20.97
CA TYR A 842 -27.49 -6.39 -22.38
C TYR A 842 -27.31 -4.96 -22.88
N ALA A 843 -27.27 -3.98 -21.97
CA ALA A 843 -27.13 -2.55 -22.30
C ALA A 843 -28.16 -2.08 -23.36
N ALA A 844 -29.38 -2.64 -23.35
CA ALA A 844 -30.42 -2.32 -24.31
C ALA A 844 -31.05 -0.94 -23.99
N THR A 845 -30.22 0.12 -24.11
CA THR A 845 -30.62 1.52 -23.90
C THR A 845 -31.32 2.11 -25.12
N ALA A 846 -31.19 1.45 -26.25
CA ALA A 846 -31.87 1.78 -27.51
C ALA A 846 -32.47 0.50 -28.11
N ILE A 847 -33.73 0.59 -28.62
CA ILE A 847 -34.42 -0.53 -29.27
C ILE A 847 -34.99 -0.13 -30.63
N PRO A 848 -35.13 -1.09 -31.58
CA PRO A 848 -34.83 -2.52 -31.42
C PRO A 848 -33.34 -2.78 -31.27
N GLN A 849 -33.00 -3.78 -30.42
CA GLN A 849 -31.65 -4.29 -30.29
C GLN A 849 -31.66 -5.79 -30.50
N THR A 850 -30.91 -6.26 -31.49
CA THR A 850 -30.82 -7.68 -31.82
C THR A 850 -29.43 -8.19 -31.50
N VAL A 851 -29.34 -9.27 -30.73
CA VAL A 851 -28.10 -9.88 -30.27
C VAL A 851 -28.03 -11.32 -30.77
N ILE A 852 -26.95 -11.68 -31.46
CA ILE A 852 -26.67 -13.07 -31.87
C ILE A 852 -25.67 -13.67 -30.89
N ILE A 853 -26.05 -14.79 -30.28
CA ILE A 853 -25.23 -15.58 -29.37
C ILE A 853 -24.82 -16.86 -30.08
N ASP A 854 -23.50 -17.16 -30.07
CA ASP A 854 -22.94 -18.35 -30.68
C ASP A 854 -23.21 -19.64 -29.87
N ARG A 855 -22.81 -20.80 -30.42
CA ARG A 855 -22.98 -22.11 -29.78
C ARG A 855 -22.23 -22.27 -28.45
N ASP A 856 -21.17 -21.49 -28.24
CA ASP A 856 -20.38 -21.47 -27.03
C ASP A 856 -21.01 -20.60 -25.94
N GLY A 857 -22.01 -19.80 -26.27
CA GLY A 857 -22.71 -18.87 -25.41
C GLY A 857 -22.06 -17.50 -25.33
N ASN A 858 -21.28 -17.09 -26.35
CA ASN A 858 -20.71 -15.73 -26.41
C ASN A 858 -21.55 -14.85 -27.31
N VAL A 859 -21.53 -13.54 -27.09
CA VAL A 859 -22.15 -12.57 -28.01
C VAL A 859 -21.30 -12.49 -29.28
N ALA A 860 -21.84 -13.03 -30.38
CA ALA A 860 -21.18 -13.00 -31.70
C ALA A 860 -21.39 -11.67 -32.39
N ARG A 861 -22.62 -11.13 -32.38
CA ARG A 861 -23.01 -9.87 -33.07
C ARG A 861 -24.05 -9.13 -32.23
N LEU A 862 -24.07 -7.79 -32.33
CA LEU A 862 -25.06 -6.93 -31.71
C LEU A 862 -25.43 -5.77 -32.60
N PHE A 863 -26.72 -5.64 -32.93
CA PHE A 863 -27.29 -4.58 -33.78
C PHE A 863 -28.22 -3.71 -32.95
N VAL A 864 -28.18 -2.39 -33.21
CA VAL A 864 -29.11 -1.42 -32.60
C VAL A 864 -29.81 -0.64 -33.69
N GLY A 865 -31.13 -0.64 -33.67
CA GLY A 865 -31.98 -0.07 -34.72
C GLY A 865 -32.41 -1.09 -35.76
N GLY A 866 -33.23 -0.66 -36.68
CA GLY A 866 -33.69 -1.42 -37.85
C GLY A 866 -33.71 -0.51 -39.08
N GLY A 867 -33.70 -1.05 -40.27
CA GLY A 867 -33.73 -0.30 -41.51
C GLY A 867 -34.09 -1.16 -42.71
N ALA A 868 -34.09 -0.59 -43.90
CA ALA A 868 -34.45 -1.32 -45.12
C ALA A 868 -33.50 -2.51 -45.39
N ASP A 869 -32.22 -2.36 -45.04
CA ASP A 869 -31.17 -3.37 -45.27
C ASP A 869 -30.92 -4.29 -44.06
N PHE A 870 -31.69 -4.12 -42.99
CA PHE A 870 -31.44 -4.84 -41.72
C PHE A 870 -31.60 -6.37 -41.87
N ALA A 871 -32.63 -6.81 -42.59
CA ALA A 871 -32.83 -8.24 -42.86
C ALA A 871 -31.63 -8.87 -43.59
N ASP A 872 -31.02 -8.18 -44.56
CA ASP A 872 -29.86 -8.68 -45.29
C ASP A 872 -28.60 -8.70 -44.41
N GLN A 873 -28.42 -7.68 -43.56
CA GLN A 873 -27.34 -7.64 -42.57
C GLN A 873 -27.44 -8.77 -41.55
N LEU A 874 -28.64 -9.01 -41.00
CA LEU A 874 -28.89 -10.09 -40.06
C LEU A 874 -28.65 -11.46 -40.69
N ARG A 875 -29.12 -11.66 -41.95
CA ARG A 875 -28.90 -12.89 -42.72
C ARG A 875 -27.42 -13.14 -42.99
N ALA A 876 -26.67 -12.12 -43.35
CA ALA A 876 -25.23 -12.23 -43.56
C ALA A 876 -24.51 -12.56 -42.24
N ALA A 877 -24.86 -11.91 -41.14
CA ALA A 877 -24.29 -12.16 -39.83
C ALA A 877 -24.59 -13.60 -39.35
N LEU A 878 -25.83 -14.10 -39.51
CA LEU A 878 -26.19 -15.47 -39.13
C LEU A 878 -25.43 -16.50 -39.97
N LYS A 879 -25.25 -16.28 -41.29
CA LYS A 879 -24.44 -17.15 -42.15
C LYS A 879 -23.00 -17.24 -41.64
N GLY A 880 -22.39 -16.13 -41.29
CA GLY A 880 -21.03 -16.12 -40.69
C GLY A 880 -20.95 -16.88 -39.38
N VAL A 881 -21.87 -16.63 -38.45
CA VAL A 881 -21.89 -17.32 -37.16
C VAL A 881 -22.16 -18.81 -37.27
N VAL A 882 -23.06 -19.21 -38.18
CA VAL A 882 -23.36 -20.63 -38.48
C VAL A 882 -22.13 -21.33 -39.06
N SER A 883 -21.37 -20.67 -39.94
CA SER A 883 -20.13 -21.22 -40.54
C SER A 883 -18.94 -21.23 -39.58
N GLY A 884 -19.06 -20.63 -38.36
CA GLY A 884 -18.02 -20.58 -37.37
C GLY A 884 -17.04 -19.41 -37.50
N GLU A 885 -17.42 -18.36 -38.23
CA GLU A 885 -16.66 -17.13 -38.42
C GLU A 885 -16.64 -16.32 -37.11
N THR A 886 -15.45 -15.98 -36.62
CA THR A 886 -15.29 -15.18 -35.41
C THR A 886 -15.45 -13.69 -35.71
N SER A 887 -15.56 -12.84 -34.66
CA SER A 887 -15.60 -11.40 -34.82
C SER A 887 -14.31 -10.84 -35.42
N GLU A 888 -13.16 -11.48 -35.20
CA GLU A 888 -11.86 -11.11 -35.77
C GLU A 888 -11.78 -11.42 -37.28
N ASP A 889 -12.38 -12.53 -37.70
CA ASP A 889 -12.44 -12.92 -39.12
C ASP A 889 -13.33 -11.93 -39.91
N ALA A 890 -14.44 -11.48 -39.34
CA ALA A 890 -15.35 -10.51 -39.93
C ALA A 890 -14.72 -9.13 -40.15
N GLU A 891 -13.88 -8.65 -39.19
CA GLU A 891 -13.11 -7.40 -39.38
C GLU A 891 -12.08 -7.50 -40.50
N SER A 892 -11.43 -8.64 -40.65
CA SER A 892 -10.37 -8.85 -41.64
C SER A 892 -10.89 -8.94 -43.06
N SER A 893 -12.17 -9.31 -43.25
CA SER A 893 -12.80 -9.50 -44.57
C SER A 893 -13.42 -8.21 -45.14
N PHE A 894 -13.55 -7.16 -44.31
CA PHE A 894 -14.14 -5.89 -44.73
C PHE A 894 -13.06 -4.89 -45.18
N THR A 895 -12.72 -4.90 -46.45
CA THR A 895 -12.01 -3.78 -47.12
C THR A 895 -13.07 -2.87 -47.71
N PRO A 896 -13.20 -1.58 -47.30
CA PRO A 896 -14.09 -0.67 -48.01
C PRO A 896 -13.55 -0.47 -49.45
N GLU A 897 -14.33 -0.79 -50.45
CA GLU A 897 -14.05 -0.34 -51.81
C GLU A 897 -14.12 1.20 -51.87
N PRO A 898 -13.20 1.86 -52.63
CA PRO A 898 -12.96 3.29 -52.59
C PRO A 898 -14.13 4.15 -53.05
#